data_968133a34cbb3873152d7f0bb95a9abe
#
_entry.id   968133a34cbb3873152d7f0bb95a9abe
#
_cell.length_a   1.000
_cell.length_b   1.000
_cell.length_c   1.000
_cell.angle_alpha   90.00
_cell.angle_beta   90.00
_cell.angle_gamma   90.00
#
_symmetry.space_group_name_H-M   'P 1'
#
loop_
_entity.id
_entity.type
_entity.pdbx_description
1 polymer ?
#
loop_
_entity_poly.entity_id
_entity_poly.type
_entity_poly.pdbx_seq_one_letter_code
_entity_poly.pdbx_strand_id
1 'polypeptide(L)'
;MGIIYCEKDRTFTLQTKNTTYQMQVDRYGFLLHLYYGKKTDGCMDYLLTYYDRGFSGNPYDAGEDRTYSMDTLPQEFPCYGNGDFRSTAFAVENADGSMSCDLRYKSHTIRDGKYNLQGLPAVYASDEESQTLEILMEDPVTGVKVVLLYGVLPAQDIITRSVCVKNESSGKIYLNKIESASLDFLYGDYELLTFYGRHAMERNVQRVPVVHGTQKIGSVRGTSSHQYNPMMILAEKETTEDKGNCYAMSFVYSGCFQGEVLKDQLNQTRMMLGLQEEAFRYPLETGEMFQAPEVILSYSSEGMNRLSQNLHHCIRQHICRGKYKEEIRPILINSWEAAYFDFTGDAIYELAKAAKEVNIDMLVMDDGWFGKRDDDNSGLGDWFVNEKKLGGTLGNLIKRINDLGVKFGIWIEPEMVSEDSDLYRKHPDWALTVPGRNPVRSRNQLVLDFSRKEVVDEIYDQICKVLDQGNIEYVKWDMNRSLMDVYSATTKDQGRVLHDYVLGLYDFLERLVQRYPNLLIEGCSGGGGRFDAGMMYYTPQIWCSDNTDAIDRLRIQYGTSFGYPVSVVGSHVSAVPNHQTGRKTPLHTRGVVAMSGTFGYELNLMKLSEEEKQEIREQIAEYKSYAPIIQNGLYYRLSDPTTEEICAWEFVHTDEKEQSKVLLNIVMQVIHGNMTVNYVKLQGLEETAVYREEKSGKRYTGAALMYGGMPLPIEPGEYQAYQYCFVKE
;
A
#
# COMPACT_ATOMS: atom_id res chain seq x y z
N MET A 1 -22.36 18.60 -0.80
CA MET A 1 -21.41 17.66 -1.39
C MET A 1 -21.60 16.35 -0.66
N GLY A 2 -21.54 15.23 -1.35
CA GLY A 2 -21.83 13.93 -0.77
C GLY A 2 -22.64 13.06 -1.74
N ILE A 3 -23.61 12.31 -1.23
CA ILE A 3 -24.40 11.36 -1.99
C ILE A 3 -25.80 11.93 -2.21
N ILE A 4 -26.25 11.93 -3.47
CA ILE A 4 -27.56 12.41 -3.90
C ILE A 4 -28.24 11.30 -4.69
N TYR A 5 -29.49 10.98 -4.37
CA TYR A 5 -30.35 10.13 -5.16
C TYR A 5 -31.49 10.93 -5.80
N CYS A 6 -31.61 10.86 -7.12
CA CYS A 6 -32.73 11.44 -7.86
C CYS A 6 -33.76 10.33 -8.18
N GLU A 7 -34.90 10.36 -7.49
CA GLU A 7 -35.94 9.34 -7.66
C GLU A 7 -36.54 9.35 -9.07
N LYS A 8 -36.71 10.53 -9.68
CA LYS A 8 -37.29 10.69 -11.00
C LYS A 8 -36.48 9.96 -12.08
N ASP A 9 -35.15 10.11 -12.03
CA ASP A 9 -34.25 9.57 -13.05
C ASP A 9 -33.54 8.29 -12.55
N ARG A 10 -33.82 7.86 -11.31
CA ARG A 10 -33.23 6.72 -10.59
C ARG A 10 -31.70 6.76 -10.61
N THR A 11 -31.12 7.95 -10.47
CA THR A 11 -29.69 8.22 -10.58
C THR A 11 -29.08 8.50 -9.22
N PHE A 12 -27.95 7.85 -8.93
CA PHE A 12 -27.08 8.15 -7.81
C PHE A 12 -25.93 9.03 -8.27
N THR A 13 -25.71 10.13 -7.57
CA THR A 13 -24.59 11.05 -7.79
C THR A 13 -23.75 11.14 -6.51
N LEU A 14 -22.49 10.74 -6.60
CA LEU A 14 -21.52 10.86 -5.54
C LEU A 14 -20.59 12.02 -5.88
N GLN A 15 -20.53 13.04 -5.02
CA GLN A 15 -19.76 14.25 -5.28
C GLN A 15 -18.72 14.49 -4.20
N THR A 16 -17.48 14.68 -4.63
CA THR A 16 -16.40 15.20 -3.82
C THR A 16 -16.14 16.69 -4.13
N LYS A 17 -15.04 17.23 -3.62
CA LYS A 17 -14.64 18.61 -3.90
C LYS A 17 -14.44 18.84 -5.41
N ASN A 18 -13.75 17.95 -6.10
CA ASN A 18 -13.34 18.10 -7.50
C ASN A 18 -13.90 17.01 -8.43
N THR A 19 -14.67 16.04 -7.91
CA THR A 19 -15.06 14.84 -8.65
C THR A 19 -16.56 14.61 -8.61
N THR A 20 -17.11 14.05 -9.71
CA THR A 20 -18.45 13.48 -9.78
C THR A 20 -18.36 12.01 -10.22
N TYR A 21 -19.10 11.15 -9.55
CA TYR A 21 -19.33 9.75 -9.90
C TYR A 21 -20.83 9.53 -10.03
N GLN A 22 -21.30 8.99 -11.17
CA GLN A 22 -22.74 8.76 -11.40
C GLN A 22 -23.02 7.35 -11.88
N MET A 23 -24.14 6.81 -11.42
CA MET A 23 -24.71 5.55 -11.85
C MET A 23 -26.24 5.64 -11.88
N GLN A 24 -26.89 4.81 -12.68
CA GLN A 24 -28.33 4.82 -12.85
C GLN A 24 -28.89 3.40 -12.76
N VAL A 25 -30.03 3.27 -12.09
CA VAL A 25 -30.86 2.08 -12.19
C VAL A 25 -31.76 2.23 -13.41
N ASP A 26 -31.55 1.43 -14.42
CA ASP A 26 -32.29 1.51 -15.67
C ASP A 26 -33.73 0.97 -15.58
N ARG A 27 -34.45 0.98 -16.71
CA ARG A 27 -35.85 0.53 -16.79
C ARG A 27 -36.04 -0.96 -16.48
N TYR A 28 -35.00 -1.78 -16.64
CA TYR A 28 -35.04 -3.23 -16.37
C TYR A 28 -34.42 -3.61 -15.02
N GLY A 29 -33.95 -2.63 -14.25
CA GLY A 29 -33.34 -2.85 -12.92
C GLY A 29 -31.86 -3.13 -12.94
N PHE A 30 -31.18 -3.01 -14.07
CA PHE A 30 -29.72 -3.05 -14.11
C PHE A 30 -29.12 -1.76 -13.55
N LEU A 31 -27.98 -1.87 -12.88
CA LEU A 31 -27.22 -0.73 -12.40
C LEU A 31 -26.10 -0.41 -13.39
N LEU A 32 -26.27 0.69 -14.12
CA LEU A 32 -25.38 1.14 -15.17
C LEU A 32 -24.46 2.24 -14.67
N HIS A 33 -23.18 2.17 -15.04
CA HIS A 33 -22.22 3.23 -14.80
C HIS A 33 -22.42 4.36 -15.80
N LEU A 34 -22.48 5.62 -15.35
CA LEU A 34 -22.66 6.76 -16.24
C LEU A 34 -21.37 7.55 -16.42
N TYR A 35 -20.72 7.91 -15.31
CA TYR A 35 -19.61 8.84 -15.33
C TYR A 35 -18.75 8.75 -14.08
N TYR A 36 -17.44 8.84 -14.26
CA TYR A 36 -16.48 9.14 -13.19
C TYR A 36 -15.43 10.10 -13.75
N GLY A 37 -15.24 11.26 -13.10
CA GLY A 37 -14.29 12.26 -13.58
C GLY A 37 -14.46 13.62 -12.90
N LYS A 38 -14.05 14.68 -13.61
CA LYS A 38 -14.11 16.05 -13.11
C LYS A 38 -15.52 16.41 -12.67
N LYS A 39 -15.61 17.18 -11.58
CA LYS A 39 -16.89 17.61 -11.03
C LYS A 39 -17.77 18.30 -12.05
N THR A 40 -19.00 17.84 -12.15
CA THR A 40 -20.03 18.40 -13.02
C THR A 40 -21.39 18.32 -12.32
N ASP A 41 -22.32 19.14 -12.76
CA ASP A 41 -23.71 19.14 -12.36
C ASP A 41 -24.61 18.54 -13.45
N GLY A 42 -25.75 17.99 -13.06
CA GLY A 42 -26.72 17.39 -13.96
C GLY A 42 -26.58 15.88 -14.12
N CYS A 43 -27.55 15.28 -14.82
CA CYS A 43 -27.59 13.87 -15.11
C CYS A 43 -26.83 13.57 -16.40
N MET A 44 -26.00 12.53 -16.36
CA MET A 44 -25.20 12.06 -17.49
C MET A 44 -25.82 10.86 -18.23
N ASP A 45 -27.11 10.58 -18.04
CA ASP A 45 -27.82 9.46 -18.67
C ASP A 45 -27.85 9.52 -20.20
N TYR A 46 -27.72 10.71 -20.78
CA TYR A 46 -27.60 10.92 -22.23
C TYR A 46 -26.33 10.27 -22.83
N LEU A 47 -25.36 9.88 -22.03
CA LEU A 47 -24.16 9.14 -22.47
C LEU A 47 -24.49 7.69 -22.84
N LEU A 48 -25.60 7.15 -22.33
CA LEU A 48 -26.05 5.80 -22.67
C LEU A 48 -26.62 5.84 -24.09
N THR A 49 -26.04 5.07 -24.98
CA THR A 49 -26.49 4.97 -26.39
C THR A 49 -26.91 3.56 -26.71
N TYR A 50 -27.97 3.43 -27.48
CA TYR A 50 -28.62 2.16 -27.80
C TYR A 50 -28.66 1.96 -29.31
N TYR A 51 -27.98 0.90 -29.78
CA TYR A 51 -27.92 0.55 -31.21
C TYR A 51 -28.05 -0.96 -31.38
N ASP A 52 -28.72 -1.39 -32.43
CA ASP A 52 -28.73 -2.81 -32.84
C ASP A 52 -27.31 -3.23 -33.25
N ARG A 53 -26.75 -4.17 -32.49
CA ARG A 53 -25.40 -4.73 -32.70
C ARG A 53 -25.39 -6.04 -33.44
N GLY A 54 -26.55 -6.45 -33.99
CA GLY A 54 -26.74 -7.63 -34.81
C GLY A 54 -26.71 -8.93 -34.00
N PHE A 55 -25.56 -9.35 -33.51
CA PHE A 55 -25.33 -10.61 -32.79
C PHE A 55 -25.24 -10.49 -31.28
N SER A 56 -25.37 -9.30 -30.71
CA SER A 56 -25.39 -9.12 -29.26
C SER A 56 -26.68 -9.66 -28.66
N GLY A 57 -26.55 -10.37 -27.51
CA GLY A 57 -27.73 -10.81 -26.75
C GLY A 57 -28.43 -9.63 -26.07
N ASN A 58 -29.72 -9.73 -25.92
CA ASN A 58 -30.53 -8.82 -25.12
C ASN A 58 -31.30 -9.58 -24.03
N PRO A 59 -31.51 -8.99 -22.84
CA PRO A 59 -32.29 -9.64 -21.80
C PRO A 59 -33.74 -9.87 -22.26
N TYR A 60 -34.35 -10.92 -21.74
CA TYR A 60 -35.74 -11.28 -22.11
C TYR A 60 -36.72 -10.12 -21.89
N ASP A 61 -36.51 -9.30 -20.86
CA ASP A 61 -37.30 -8.12 -20.52
C ASP A 61 -37.33 -7.05 -21.63
N ALA A 62 -36.26 -7.00 -22.45
CA ALA A 62 -36.19 -6.08 -23.59
C ALA A 62 -37.10 -6.50 -24.76
N GLY A 63 -37.63 -7.74 -24.75
CA GLY A 63 -38.50 -8.24 -25.80
C GLY A 63 -37.83 -8.23 -27.18
N GLU A 64 -38.44 -7.57 -28.15
CA GLU A 64 -37.91 -7.44 -29.53
C GLU A 64 -36.90 -6.28 -29.68
N ASP A 65 -36.62 -5.52 -28.64
CA ASP A 65 -35.66 -4.40 -28.67
C ASP A 65 -34.20 -4.88 -28.71
N ARG A 66 -33.70 -5.07 -29.92
CA ARG A 66 -32.31 -5.50 -30.19
C ARG A 66 -31.29 -4.41 -29.99
N THR A 67 -31.71 -3.18 -29.67
CA THR A 67 -30.78 -2.10 -29.35
C THR A 67 -30.27 -2.17 -27.90
N TYR A 68 -30.97 -2.90 -27.01
CA TYR A 68 -30.56 -3.08 -25.63
C TYR A 68 -29.67 -4.30 -25.48
N SER A 69 -28.40 -4.10 -25.14
CA SER A 69 -27.44 -5.20 -24.99
C SER A 69 -26.46 -4.95 -23.82
N MET A 70 -26.37 -5.93 -22.92
CA MET A 70 -25.42 -5.89 -21.82
C MET A 70 -23.95 -5.89 -22.28
N ASP A 71 -23.68 -6.43 -23.47
CA ASP A 71 -22.33 -6.46 -24.08
C ASP A 71 -21.81 -5.06 -24.50
N THR A 72 -22.67 -4.05 -24.52
CA THR A 72 -22.33 -2.69 -24.96
C THR A 72 -22.58 -1.62 -23.92
N LEU A 73 -23.43 -1.89 -22.94
CA LEU A 73 -23.78 -0.94 -21.89
C LEU A 73 -22.70 -0.92 -20.79
N PRO A 74 -22.35 0.24 -20.27
CA PRO A 74 -21.44 0.35 -19.14
C PRO A 74 -22.13 -0.16 -17.86
N GLN A 75 -21.47 -1.06 -17.16
CA GLN A 75 -22.05 -1.69 -15.97
C GLN A 75 -21.29 -1.29 -14.71
N GLU A 76 -22.01 -1.15 -13.62
CA GLU A 76 -21.43 -0.84 -12.32
C GLU A 76 -20.81 -2.07 -11.64
N PHE A 77 -21.43 -3.25 -11.84
CA PHE A 77 -20.92 -4.51 -11.30
C PHE A 77 -21.27 -5.66 -12.27
N PRO A 78 -20.45 -5.87 -13.31
CA PRO A 78 -20.73 -6.86 -14.36
C PRO A 78 -20.64 -8.29 -13.83
N CYS A 79 -21.65 -9.10 -14.11
CA CYS A 79 -21.77 -10.49 -13.71
C CYS A 79 -21.54 -11.45 -14.88
N TYR A 80 -21.05 -12.66 -14.57
CA TYR A 80 -20.92 -13.71 -15.57
C TYR A 80 -22.29 -14.28 -15.97
N GLY A 81 -22.52 -14.46 -17.28
CA GLY A 81 -23.64 -15.23 -17.81
C GLY A 81 -24.90 -14.42 -18.13
N ASN A 82 -24.91 -13.09 -17.96
CA ASN A 82 -26.07 -12.23 -18.22
C ASN A 82 -26.07 -11.56 -19.62
N GLY A 83 -25.15 -11.97 -20.50
CA GLY A 83 -25.04 -11.42 -21.86
C GLY A 83 -23.97 -10.34 -22.03
N ASP A 84 -23.20 -10.01 -20.99
CA ASP A 84 -21.93 -9.29 -21.09
C ASP A 84 -20.78 -10.31 -21.30
N PHE A 85 -20.05 -10.18 -22.40
CA PHE A 85 -18.93 -11.07 -22.76
C PHE A 85 -17.56 -10.45 -22.45
N ARG A 86 -17.53 -9.25 -21.89
CA ARG A 86 -16.31 -8.61 -21.36
C ARG A 86 -15.89 -9.25 -20.05
N SER A 87 -14.70 -8.92 -19.53
CA SER A 87 -14.26 -9.36 -18.20
C SER A 87 -15.30 -9.01 -17.14
N THR A 88 -15.65 -9.97 -16.30
CA THR A 88 -16.68 -9.82 -15.25
C THR A 88 -16.07 -9.48 -13.90
N ALA A 89 -16.80 -8.74 -13.07
CA ALA A 89 -16.45 -8.46 -11.68
C ALA A 89 -16.91 -9.58 -10.73
N PHE A 90 -17.87 -10.40 -11.14
CA PHE A 90 -18.47 -11.41 -10.29
C PHE A 90 -18.78 -12.70 -11.05
N ALA A 91 -18.34 -13.83 -10.47
CA ALA A 91 -18.67 -15.16 -10.94
C ALA A 91 -18.98 -16.08 -9.76
N VAL A 92 -20.12 -16.74 -9.81
CA VAL A 92 -20.64 -17.63 -8.76
C VAL A 92 -21.06 -18.97 -9.36
N GLU A 93 -20.79 -20.06 -8.66
CA GLU A 93 -21.39 -21.37 -8.88
C GLU A 93 -22.58 -21.51 -7.92
N ASN A 94 -23.77 -21.47 -8.47
CA ASN A 94 -25.03 -21.55 -7.73
C ASN A 94 -25.26 -22.93 -7.11
N ALA A 95 -26.22 -23.02 -6.21
CA ALA A 95 -26.55 -24.28 -5.50
C ALA A 95 -27.01 -25.42 -6.43
N ASP A 96 -27.53 -25.10 -7.62
CA ASP A 96 -27.93 -26.06 -8.65
C ASP A 96 -26.81 -26.40 -9.66
N GLY A 97 -25.60 -25.81 -9.47
CA GLY A 97 -24.45 -25.97 -10.35
C GLY A 97 -24.42 -25.03 -11.56
N SER A 98 -25.42 -24.16 -11.75
CA SER A 98 -25.37 -23.14 -12.80
C SER A 98 -24.34 -22.06 -12.48
N MET A 99 -23.77 -21.43 -13.52
CA MET A 99 -22.71 -20.40 -13.36
C MET A 99 -23.21 -18.99 -13.68
N SER A 100 -24.45 -18.85 -14.12
CA SER A 100 -25.03 -17.55 -14.51
C SER A 100 -25.57 -16.80 -13.31
N CYS A 101 -25.40 -15.47 -13.31
CA CYS A 101 -25.96 -14.57 -12.32
C CYS A 101 -26.55 -13.34 -12.98
N ASP A 102 -27.80 -12.97 -12.62
CA ASP A 102 -28.56 -11.84 -13.16
C ASP A 102 -28.98 -10.89 -12.03
N LEU A 103 -28.04 -10.06 -11.57
CA LEU A 103 -28.27 -9.12 -10.47
C LEU A 103 -29.13 -7.94 -10.91
N ARG A 104 -30.22 -7.71 -10.18
CA ARG A 104 -31.12 -6.57 -10.37
C ARG A 104 -31.17 -5.72 -9.10
N TYR A 105 -31.26 -4.40 -9.29
CA TYR A 105 -31.44 -3.47 -8.17
C TYR A 105 -32.70 -3.80 -7.36
N LYS A 106 -32.56 -3.81 -6.03
CA LYS A 106 -33.66 -4.05 -5.09
C LYS A 106 -33.99 -2.83 -4.25
N SER A 107 -32.98 -2.26 -3.61
CA SER A 107 -33.11 -1.12 -2.71
C SER A 107 -31.76 -0.45 -2.47
N HIS A 108 -31.77 0.70 -1.82
CA HIS A 108 -30.56 1.35 -1.34
C HIS A 108 -30.78 2.03 0.01
N THR A 109 -29.67 2.32 0.68
CA THR A 109 -29.65 3.22 1.86
C THR A 109 -28.51 4.23 1.72
N ILE A 110 -28.77 5.45 2.20
CA ILE A 110 -27.76 6.51 2.32
C ILE A 110 -27.71 6.92 3.78
N ARG A 111 -26.50 7.01 4.33
CA ARG A 111 -26.29 7.44 5.72
C ARG A 111 -25.01 8.24 5.87
N ASP A 112 -24.95 9.06 6.91
CA ASP A 112 -23.71 9.71 7.30
C ASP A 112 -22.75 8.68 7.90
N GLY A 113 -21.46 8.98 7.82
CA GLY A 113 -20.38 8.09 8.25
C GLY A 113 -19.95 7.06 7.22
N LYS A 114 -18.72 6.59 7.41
CA LYS A 114 -18.11 5.56 6.59
C LYS A 114 -18.54 4.16 7.08
N TYR A 115 -18.78 3.23 6.14
CA TYR A 115 -18.97 1.83 6.48
C TYR A 115 -17.69 1.20 7.02
N ASN A 116 -17.84 0.19 7.87
CA ASN A 116 -16.75 -0.66 8.35
C ASN A 116 -16.82 -2.04 7.70
N LEU A 117 -15.69 -2.69 7.54
CA LEU A 117 -15.58 -4.06 7.05
C LEU A 117 -15.20 -5.00 8.21
N GLN A 118 -15.96 -6.04 8.42
CA GLN A 118 -15.70 -6.97 9.51
C GLN A 118 -14.45 -7.83 9.21
N GLY A 119 -13.43 -7.75 10.06
CA GLY A 119 -12.19 -8.53 9.94
C GLY A 119 -11.24 -8.06 8.85
N LEU A 120 -11.55 -6.95 8.18
CA LEU A 120 -10.74 -6.38 7.11
C LEU A 120 -10.40 -4.92 7.40
N PRO A 121 -9.20 -4.46 7.01
CA PRO A 121 -8.88 -3.04 7.04
C PRO A 121 -9.73 -2.26 6.05
N ALA A 122 -10.06 -1.03 6.40
CA ALA A 122 -10.82 -0.12 5.55
C ALA A 122 -10.45 1.34 5.85
N VAL A 123 -10.68 2.22 4.90
CA VAL A 123 -10.66 3.66 5.13
C VAL A 123 -11.67 4.00 6.21
N TYR A 124 -11.25 4.75 7.21
CA TYR A 124 -12.12 5.23 8.29
C TYR A 124 -12.26 6.75 8.23
N ALA A 125 -13.44 7.25 8.59
CA ALA A 125 -13.72 8.67 8.70
C ALA A 125 -14.90 8.89 9.67
N SER A 126 -15.00 10.09 10.22
CA SER A 126 -16.15 10.46 11.08
C SER A 126 -17.43 10.63 10.25
N ASP A 127 -18.56 10.67 10.97
CA ASP A 127 -19.88 10.89 10.35
C ASP A 127 -19.98 12.26 9.66
N GLU A 128 -19.21 13.24 10.12
CA GLU A 128 -19.18 14.59 9.55
C GLU A 128 -18.32 14.69 8.29
N GLU A 129 -17.33 13.79 8.15
CA GLU A 129 -16.36 13.79 7.05
C GLU A 129 -16.78 12.91 5.87
N SER A 130 -17.76 12.03 6.07
CA SER A 130 -18.06 10.99 5.08
C SER A 130 -19.55 10.63 5.02
N GLN A 131 -19.92 9.97 3.91
CA GLN A 131 -21.22 9.34 3.73
C GLN A 131 -21.07 7.95 3.12
N THR A 132 -22.01 7.08 3.41
CA THR A 132 -22.10 5.73 2.84
C THR A 132 -23.37 5.57 1.99
N LEU A 133 -23.20 5.01 0.79
CA LEU A 133 -24.28 4.45 -0.02
C LEU A 133 -24.15 2.93 -0.04
N GLU A 134 -25.24 2.25 0.27
CA GLU A 134 -25.37 0.80 0.14
C GLU A 134 -26.44 0.50 -0.90
N ILE A 135 -26.11 -0.27 -1.94
CA ILE A 135 -27.05 -0.69 -2.97
C ILE A 135 -27.20 -2.20 -2.89
N LEU A 136 -28.42 -2.66 -2.61
CA LEU A 136 -28.77 -4.08 -2.61
C LEU A 136 -29.17 -4.49 -4.02
N MET A 137 -28.44 -5.45 -4.57
CA MET A 137 -28.74 -6.17 -5.80
C MET A 137 -29.17 -7.61 -5.47
N GLU A 138 -30.04 -8.19 -6.24
CA GLU A 138 -30.55 -9.54 -6.02
C GLU A 138 -30.72 -10.27 -7.36
N ASP A 139 -30.27 -11.52 -7.42
CA ASP A 139 -30.72 -12.46 -8.45
C ASP A 139 -32.00 -13.12 -7.95
N PRO A 140 -33.18 -12.82 -8.55
CA PRO A 140 -34.46 -13.25 -8.03
C PRO A 140 -34.71 -14.76 -8.19
N VAL A 141 -33.89 -15.44 -9.00
CA VAL A 141 -34.05 -16.88 -9.28
C VAL A 141 -33.15 -17.71 -8.36
N THR A 142 -31.88 -17.32 -8.26
CA THR A 142 -30.89 -18.10 -7.50
C THR A 142 -30.87 -17.75 -6.01
N GLY A 143 -31.38 -16.57 -5.62
CA GLY A 143 -31.35 -16.09 -4.25
C GLY A 143 -29.97 -15.55 -3.80
N VAL A 144 -29.06 -15.31 -4.74
CA VAL A 144 -27.81 -14.63 -4.47
C VAL A 144 -28.07 -13.13 -4.33
N LYS A 145 -27.61 -12.55 -3.23
CA LYS A 145 -27.67 -11.10 -2.98
C LYS A 145 -26.29 -10.49 -2.91
N VAL A 146 -26.17 -9.30 -3.47
CA VAL A 146 -24.92 -8.52 -3.45
C VAL A 146 -25.25 -7.12 -2.94
N VAL A 147 -24.47 -6.67 -1.94
CA VAL A 147 -24.51 -5.29 -1.48
C VAL A 147 -23.27 -4.57 -1.99
N LEU A 148 -23.46 -3.56 -2.82
CA LEU A 148 -22.40 -2.68 -3.28
C LEU A 148 -22.25 -1.53 -2.27
N LEU A 149 -21.05 -1.37 -1.71
CA LEU A 149 -20.73 -0.37 -0.71
C LEU A 149 -19.91 0.76 -1.34
N TYR A 150 -20.34 1.98 -1.13
CA TYR A 150 -19.63 3.19 -1.53
C TYR A 150 -19.44 4.09 -0.32
N GLY A 151 -18.19 4.44 -0.01
CA GLY A 151 -17.86 5.47 0.96
C GLY A 151 -17.40 6.72 0.21
N VAL A 152 -17.92 7.88 0.58
CA VAL A 152 -17.55 9.15 -0.04
C VAL A 152 -16.92 10.04 1.01
N LEU A 153 -15.69 10.50 0.76
CA LEU A 153 -14.95 11.46 1.57
C LEU A 153 -14.79 12.75 0.74
N PRO A 154 -15.76 13.67 0.83
CA PRO A 154 -15.84 14.79 -0.11
C PRO A 154 -14.64 15.72 -0.11
N ALA A 155 -14.07 16.02 1.06
CA ALA A 155 -12.95 16.95 1.19
C ALA A 155 -11.63 16.39 0.64
N GLN A 156 -11.48 15.07 0.61
CA GLN A 156 -10.26 14.34 0.23
C GLN A 156 -10.22 13.91 -1.24
N ASP A 157 -11.30 14.13 -2.01
CA ASP A 157 -11.46 13.61 -3.38
C ASP A 157 -11.30 12.08 -3.44
N ILE A 158 -11.87 11.37 -2.45
CA ILE A 158 -11.80 9.92 -2.31
C ILE A 158 -13.21 9.33 -2.35
N ILE A 159 -13.35 8.24 -3.13
CA ILE A 159 -14.48 7.33 -3.08
C ILE A 159 -13.93 5.95 -2.77
N THR A 160 -14.56 5.19 -1.88
CA THR A 160 -14.18 3.82 -1.59
C THR A 160 -15.26 2.85 -2.06
N ARG A 161 -14.85 1.66 -2.49
CA ARG A 161 -15.71 0.59 -2.97
C ARG A 161 -15.41 -0.72 -2.26
N SER A 162 -16.48 -1.43 -1.89
CA SER A 162 -16.40 -2.82 -1.45
C SER A 162 -17.69 -3.55 -1.80
N VAL A 163 -17.68 -4.88 -1.69
CA VAL A 163 -18.80 -5.74 -2.07
C VAL A 163 -19.03 -6.76 -0.96
N CYS A 164 -20.30 -6.93 -0.56
CA CYS A 164 -20.72 -8.00 0.34
C CYS A 164 -21.65 -8.94 -0.41
N VAL A 165 -21.33 -10.25 -0.44
CA VAL A 165 -22.18 -11.28 -1.05
C VAL A 165 -22.89 -12.06 0.04
N LYS A 166 -24.21 -12.23 -0.08
CA LYS A 166 -25.03 -13.03 0.83
C LYS A 166 -25.64 -14.19 0.07
N ASN A 167 -25.50 -15.39 0.64
CA ASN A 167 -26.17 -16.58 0.13
C ASN A 167 -27.55 -16.74 0.80
N GLU A 168 -28.62 -16.34 0.11
CA GLU A 168 -30.00 -16.63 0.53
C GLU A 168 -30.65 -17.73 -0.32
N SER A 169 -29.86 -18.49 -1.08
CA SER A 169 -30.31 -19.64 -1.85
C SER A 169 -30.63 -20.86 -0.95
N SER A 170 -31.18 -21.91 -1.56
CA SER A 170 -31.55 -23.15 -0.87
C SER A 170 -30.36 -24.07 -0.55
N GLY A 171 -29.14 -23.72 -0.94
CA GLY A 171 -27.95 -24.56 -0.72
C GLY A 171 -26.64 -23.80 -0.78
N LYS A 172 -25.57 -24.55 -0.67
CA LYS A 172 -24.20 -24.03 -0.74
C LYS A 172 -23.88 -23.48 -2.12
N ILE A 173 -23.27 -22.30 -2.16
CA ILE A 173 -22.72 -21.69 -3.38
C ILE A 173 -21.21 -21.54 -3.25
N TYR A 174 -20.53 -21.29 -4.40
CA TYR A 174 -19.11 -20.96 -4.40
C TYR A 174 -18.85 -19.67 -5.17
N LEU A 175 -18.10 -18.76 -4.54
CA LEU A 175 -17.59 -17.58 -5.23
C LEU A 175 -16.31 -17.95 -5.96
N ASN A 176 -16.29 -17.77 -7.28
CA ASN A 176 -15.13 -18.07 -8.13
C ASN A 176 -14.37 -16.81 -8.54
N LYS A 177 -15.04 -15.66 -8.59
CA LYS A 177 -14.43 -14.35 -8.85
C LYS A 177 -15.21 -13.28 -8.11
N ILE A 178 -14.49 -12.32 -7.52
CA ILE A 178 -15.07 -11.12 -6.93
C ILE A 178 -14.07 -9.96 -7.01
N GLU A 179 -14.44 -8.94 -7.77
CA GLU A 179 -13.75 -7.66 -7.82
C GLU A 179 -14.45 -6.67 -6.88
N SER A 180 -13.68 -5.92 -6.12
CA SER A 180 -14.23 -4.93 -5.18
C SER A 180 -14.67 -3.65 -5.87
N ALA A 181 -14.05 -3.32 -7.02
CA ALA A 181 -14.37 -2.16 -7.84
C ALA A 181 -14.32 -2.48 -9.33
N SER A 182 -15.23 -1.88 -10.08
CA SER A 182 -15.27 -1.86 -11.54
C SER A 182 -15.61 -0.45 -12.02
N LEU A 183 -14.95 0.01 -13.09
CA LEU A 183 -15.22 1.27 -13.77
C LEU A 183 -15.25 1.03 -15.28
N ASP A 184 -16.34 1.44 -15.93
CA ASP A 184 -16.52 1.38 -17.38
C ASP A 184 -16.39 2.78 -17.99
N PHE A 185 -15.43 2.97 -18.89
CA PHE A 185 -15.23 4.20 -19.64
C PHE A 185 -15.74 3.99 -21.06
N LEU A 186 -16.73 4.77 -21.46
CA LEU A 186 -17.39 4.64 -22.77
C LEU A 186 -16.48 5.04 -23.94
N TYR A 187 -15.47 5.87 -23.70
CA TYR A 187 -14.51 6.37 -24.69
C TYR A 187 -13.24 6.86 -24.00
N GLY A 188 -12.20 7.04 -24.77
CA GLY A 188 -10.92 7.61 -24.34
C GLY A 188 -9.73 6.77 -24.80
N ASP A 189 -8.58 7.44 -24.94
CA ASP A 189 -7.29 6.79 -25.15
C ASP A 189 -6.49 6.88 -23.87
N TYR A 190 -6.26 5.73 -23.27
CA TYR A 190 -5.63 5.62 -21.96
C TYR A 190 -4.30 4.90 -22.03
N GLU A 191 -3.47 5.20 -21.05
CA GLU A 191 -2.27 4.45 -20.70
C GLU A 191 -2.45 3.90 -19.26
N LEU A 192 -2.01 2.66 -19.08
CA LEU A 192 -2.02 1.98 -17.80
C LEU A 192 -0.66 2.12 -17.13
N LEU A 193 -0.65 2.69 -15.91
CA LEU A 193 0.51 2.69 -15.03
C LEU A 193 0.37 1.57 -14.01
N THR A 194 1.42 0.76 -13.90
CA THR A 194 1.57 -0.31 -12.91
C THR A 194 2.93 -0.23 -12.23
N PHE A 195 3.04 -0.86 -11.06
CA PHE A 195 4.21 -0.79 -10.20
C PHE A 195 4.76 -2.20 -10.02
N TYR A 196 5.68 -2.58 -10.92
CA TYR A 196 6.27 -3.91 -10.96
C TYR A 196 7.63 -3.97 -10.27
N GLY A 197 8.12 -5.16 -9.99
CA GLY A 197 9.46 -5.29 -9.43
C GLY A 197 9.85 -6.71 -9.06
N ARG A 198 10.81 -6.79 -8.18
CA ARG A 198 11.32 -7.98 -7.54
C ARG A 198 11.87 -7.63 -6.16
N HIS A 199 12.25 -8.62 -5.37
CA HIS A 199 13.00 -8.40 -4.13
C HIS A 199 14.19 -7.45 -4.39
N ALA A 200 14.36 -6.47 -3.53
CA ALA A 200 15.39 -5.44 -3.58
C ALA A 200 15.36 -4.53 -4.84
N MET A 201 14.22 -4.49 -5.56
CA MET A 201 14.00 -3.59 -6.69
C MET A 201 12.48 -3.46 -6.94
N GLU A 202 11.75 -3.04 -5.93
CA GLU A 202 10.29 -2.98 -5.88
C GLU A 202 9.74 -1.73 -6.57
N ARG A 203 8.49 -1.79 -7.00
CA ARG A 203 7.66 -0.67 -7.47
C ARG A 203 8.27 0.20 -8.56
N ASN A 204 8.94 -0.43 -9.54
CA ASN A 204 9.33 0.29 -10.74
C ASN A 204 8.08 0.69 -11.53
N VAL A 205 8.04 1.91 -12.01
CA VAL A 205 6.91 2.42 -12.81
C VAL A 205 6.96 1.84 -14.21
N GLN A 206 5.84 1.28 -14.65
CA GLN A 206 5.61 0.90 -16.04
C GLN A 206 4.38 1.65 -16.54
N ARG A 207 4.51 2.38 -17.65
CA ARG A 207 3.42 3.09 -18.32
C ARG A 207 3.30 2.58 -19.75
N VAL A 208 2.14 1.99 -20.08
CA VAL A 208 1.91 1.32 -21.38
C VAL A 208 0.53 1.70 -21.93
N PRO A 209 0.37 1.82 -23.26
CA PRO A 209 -0.94 2.03 -23.87
C PRO A 209 -1.92 0.91 -23.54
N VAL A 210 -3.18 1.26 -23.30
CA VAL A 210 -4.29 0.31 -23.19
C VAL A 210 -4.65 -0.16 -24.62
N VAL A 211 -4.56 -1.47 -24.86
CA VAL A 211 -4.79 -2.09 -26.15
C VAL A 211 -5.95 -3.09 -26.08
N HIS A 212 -6.51 -3.47 -27.24
CA HIS A 212 -7.57 -4.48 -27.29
C HIS A 212 -7.17 -5.77 -26.62
N GLY A 213 -8.07 -6.32 -25.82
CA GLY A 213 -7.87 -7.46 -24.94
C GLY A 213 -7.64 -7.01 -23.50
N THR A 214 -7.28 -7.94 -22.63
CA THR A 214 -7.12 -7.70 -21.18
C THR A 214 -5.65 -7.60 -20.81
N GLN A 215 -5.27 -6.48 -20.18
CA GLN A 215 -3.99 -6.31 -19.49
C GLN A 215 -4.23 -6.59 -18.00
N LYS A 216 -3.48 -7.53 -17.43
CA LYS A 216 -3.69 -8.01 -16.06
C LYS A 216 -2.39 -7.92 -15.25
N ILE A 217 -2.51 -7.48 -14.01
CA ILE A 217 -1.49 -7.61 -12.97
C ILE A 217 -2.06 -8.38 -11.79
N GLY A 218 -1.22 -8.90 -10.92
CA GLY A 218 -1.69 -9.58 -9.72
C GLY A 218 -0.62 -10.36 -8.99
N SER A 219 -1.04 -11.00 -7.91
CA SER A 219 -0.21 -11.89 -7.11
C SER A 219 -0.95 -13.17 -6.76
N VAL A 220 -0.29 -14.30 -6.93
CA VAL A 220 -0.69 -15.62 -6.44
C VAL A 220 0.22 -16.10 -5.30
N ARG A 221 1.00 -15.20 -4.70
CA ARG A 221 2.03 -15.51 -3.70
C ARG A 221 1.51 -15.62 -2.27
N GLY A 222 0.21 -15.48 -2.04
CA GLY A 222 -0.37 -15.35 -0.70
C GLY A 222 -0.21 -13.96 -0.08
N THR A 223 0.52 -13.07 -0.74
CA THR A 223 0.77 -11.67 -0.36
C THR A 223 0.58 -10.76 -1.56
N SER A 224 0.53 -9.43 -1.33
CA SER A 224 0.53 -8.43 -2.40
C SER A 224 1.79 -8.47 -3.27
N SER A 225 2.94 -8.87 -2.73
CA SER A 225 4.21 -9.24 -3.38
C SER A 225 5.10 -8.11 -3.89
N HIS A 226 6.39 -8.46 -4.11
CA HIS A 226 7.37 -7.56 -4.75
C HIS A 226 7.14 -7.39 -6.26
N GLN A 227 6.42 -8.35 -6.92
CA GLN A 227 6.31 -8.37 -8.37
C GLN A 227 5.36 -7.33 -8.91
N TYR A 228 4.23 -7.14 -8.24
CA TYR A 228 3.25 -6.09 -8.54
C TYR A 228 2.69 -5.52 -7.26
N ASN A 229 2.57 -4.20 -7.21
CA ASN A 229 1.86 -3.53 -6.13
C ASN A 229 0.35 -3.52 -6.41
N PRO A 230 -0.53 -3.67 -5.40
CA PRO A 230 -1.97 -3.72 -5.58
C PRO A 230 -2.58 -2.32 -5.86
N MET A 231 -2.01 -1.61 -6.80
CA MET A 231 -2.43 -0.30 -7.26
C MET A 231 -2.27 -0.18 -8.77
N MET A 232 -3.23 0.47 -9.42
CA MET A 232 -3.19 0.81 -10.84
C MET A 232 -3.63 2.25 -11.05
N ILE A 233 -3.05 2.91 -12.05
CA ILE A 233 -3.49 4.22 -12.50
C ILE A 233 -3.81 4.14 -13.99
N LEU A 234 -5.00 4.58 -14.37
CA LEU A 234 -5.40 4.79 -15.74
C LEU A 234 -5.28 6.29 -16.04
N ALA A 235 -4.49 6.67 -17.02
CA ALA A 235 -4.22 8.05 -17.37
C ALA A 235 -4.54 8.31 -18.84
N GLU A 236 -5.06 9.49 -19.15
CA GLU A 236 -5.10 9.93 -20.55
C GLU A 236 -3.67 10.09 -21.08
N LYS A 237 -3.49 9.86 -22.36
CA LYS A 237 -2.16 9.82 -23.00
C LYS A 237 -1.31 11.06 -22.74
N GLU A 238 -1.93 12.26 -22.71
CA GLU A 238 -1.23 13.54 -22.51
C GLU A 238 -1.04 13.92 -21.03
N THR A 239 -1.40 13.03 -20.10
CA THR A 239 -1.26 13.30 -18.67
C THR A 239 0.20 13.26 -18.25
N THR A 240 0.61 14.30 -17.51
CA THR A 240 1.95 14.45 -16.91
C THR A 240 1.85 14.51 -15.39
N GLU A 241 2.95 14.87 -14.72
CA GLU A 241 2.97 15.06 -13.26
C GLU A 241 2.08 16.23 -12.80
N ASP A 242 1.88 17.24 -13.63
CA ASP A 242 1.25 18.52 -13.28
C ASP A 242 -0.03 18.85 -14.09
N LYS A 243 -0.45 17.98 -15.01
CA LYS A 243 -1.65 18.22 -15.84
C LYS A 243 -2.24 16.92 -16.38
N GLY A 244 -3.53 17.00 -16.76
CA GLY A 244 -4.27 15.92 -17.42
C GLY A 244 -5.06 15.04 -16.45
N ASN A 245 -5.90 14.19 -17.02
CA ASN A 245 -6.83 13.33 -16.29
C ASN A 245 -6.20 11.99 -15.95
N CYS A 246 -6.33 11.57 -14.70
CA CYS A 246 -5.90 10.24 -14.25
C CYS A 246 -6.79 9.71 -13.14
N TYR A 247 -6.91 8.39 -13.11
CA TYR A 247 -7.79 7.62 -12.23
C TYR A 247 -6.98 6.53 -11.52
N ALA A 248 -7.04 6.48 -10.21
CA ALA A 248 -6.37 5.45 -9.41
C ALA A 248 -7.35 4.46 -8.79
N MET A 249 -6.93 3.21 -8.75
CA MET A 249 -7.47 2.16 -7.87
C MET A 249 -6.35 1.65 -6.97
N SER A 250 -6.54 1.70 -5.65
CA SER A 250 -5.61 1.16 -4.65
C SER A 250 -6.34 0.19 -3.73
N PHE A 251 -5.81 -1.04 -3.59
CA PHE A 251 -6.47 -2.11 -2.86
C PHE A 251 -6.04 -2.12 -1.39
N VAL A 252 -7.00 -2.14 -0.49
CA VAL A 252 -6.77 -2.20 0.96
C VAL A 252 -6.74 -3.68 1.39
N TYR A 253 -5.74 -4.41 0.89
CA TYR A 253 -5.60 -5.84 1.12
C TYR A 253 -4.16 -6.31 0.93
N SER A 254 -3.70 -7.24 1.76
CA SER A 254 -2.32 -7.71 1.80
C SER A 254 -2.12 -9.12 1.23
N GLY A 255 -3.18 -9.73 0.72
CA GLY A 255 -3.19 -11.08 0.14
C GLY A 255 -3.10 -11.11 -1.38
N CYS A 256 -3.50 -12.24 -1.96
CA CYS A 256 -3.57 -12.43 -3.41
C CYS A 256 -4.60 -11.48 -4.03
N PHE A 257 -4.20 -10.75 -5.06
CA PHE A 257 -5.03 -9.77 -5.74
C PHE A 257 -4.90 -9.87 -7.26
N GLN A 258 -5.85 -9.31 -7.97
CA GLN A 258 -5.74 -9.04 -9.40
C GLN A 258 -6.29 -7.68 -9.76
N GLY A 259 -5.67 -7.04 -10.74
CA GLY A 259 -6.16 -5.85 -11.39
C GLY A 259 -6.20 -6.07 -12.89
N GLU A 260 -7.28 -5.67 -13.52
CA GLU A 260 -7.51 -5.85 -14.95
C GLU A 260 -7.91 -4.55 -15.63
N VAL A 261 -7.38 -4.33 -16.84
CA VAL A 261 -7.85 -3.30 -17.76
C VAL A 261 -8.13 -3.95 -19.10
N LEU A 262 -9.38 -3.94 -19.50
CA LEU A 262 -9.87 -4.47 -20.78
C LEU A 262 -10.22 -3.30 -21.72
N LYS A 263 -9.70 -3.31 -22.95
CA LYS A 263 -10.25 -2.53 -24.06
C LYS A 263 -11.05 -3.48 -24.97
N ASP A 264 -12.35 -3.23 -25.08
CA ASP A 264 -13.27 -4.09 -25.80
C ASP A 264 -13.28 -3.80 -27.32
N GLN A 265 -14.08 -4.57 -28.05
CA GLN A 265 -14.26 -4.45 -29.51
C GLN A 265 -14.91 -3.13 -29.96
N LEU A 266 -15.50 -2.38 -29.04
CA LEU A 266 -16.14 -1.08 -29.29
C LEU A 266 -15.30 0.11 -28.81
N ASN A 267 -14.03 -0.14 -28.44
CA ASN A 267 -13.11 0.84 -27.87
C ASN A 267 -13.51 1.38 -26.48
N GLN A 268 -14.41 0.70 -25.77
CA GLN A 268 -14.69 1.00 -24.39
C GLN A 268 -13.58 0.41 -23.50
N THR A 269 -13.33 1.01 -22.34
CA THR A 269 -12.32 0.53 -21.40
C THR A 269 -12.99 0.17 -20.07
N ARG A 270 -12.71 -1.05 -19.57
CA ARG A 270 -13.12 -1.50 -18.22
C ARG A 270 -11.91 -1.68 -17.35
N MET A 271 -11.89 -1.06 -16.17
CA MET A 271 -10.86 -1.20 -15.17
C MET A 271 -11.44 -1.83 -13.91
N MET A 272 -10.81 -2.88 -13.38
CA MET A 272 -11.28 -3.62 -12.21
C MET A 272 -10.13 -3.95 -11.27
N LEU A 273 -10.44 -4.06 -9.97
CA LEU A 273 -9.47 -4.46 -8.95
C LEU A 273 -10.18 -5.24 -7.83
N GLY A 274 -9.61 -6.39 -7.47
CA GLY A 274 -10.15 -7.23 -6.40
C GLY A 274 -9.30 -8.45 -6.09
N LEU A 275 -9.95 -9.52 -5.63
CA LEU A 275 -9.30 -10.76 -5.24
C LEU A 275 -8.86 -11.58 -6.47
N GLN A 276 -7.67 -12.20 -6.36
CA GLN A 276 -7.15 -13.09 -7.39
C GLN A 276 -8.06 -14.31 -7.56
N GLU A 277 -8.49 -14.57 -8.81
CA GLU A 277 -9.38 -15.70 -9.12
C GLU A 277 -8.68 -17.07 -9.17
N GLU A 278 -7.37 -17.11 -9.45
CA GLU A 278 -6.61 -18.36 -9.43
C GLU A 278 -6.55 -18.92 -7.99
N ALA A 279 -6.91 -20.18 -7.82
CA ALA A 279 -7.00 -20.87 -6.53
C ALA A 279 -8.03 -20.27 -5.53
N PHE A 280 -8.89 -19.35 -5.98
CA PHE A 280 -10.00 -18.81 -5.21
C PHE A 280 -11.30 -19.54 -5.58
N ARG A 281 -11.87 -20.26 -4.64
CA ARG A 281 -13.19 -20.85 -4.72
C ARG A 281 -13.76 -20.85 -3.28
N TYR A 282 -14.47 -19.79 -2.93
CA TYR A 282 -14.90 -19.54 -1.57
C TYR A 282 -16.30 -20.06 -1.33
N PRO A 283 -16.49 -21.03 -0.40
CA PRO A 283 -17.80 -21.59 -0.10
C PRO A 283 -18.63 -20.64 0.75
N LEU A 284 -19.94 -20.56 0.47
CA LEU A 284 -20.92 -19.92 1.34
C LEU A 284 -22.10 -20.87 1.56
N GLU A 285 -22.33 -21.27 2.78
CA GLU A 285 -23.55 -22.00 3.16
C GLU A 285 -24.76 -21.04 3.15
N THR A 286 -25.97 -21.59 3.11
CA THR A 286 -27.19 -20.77 3.19
C THR A 286 -27.17 -19.88 4.44
N GLY A 287 -27.38 -18.59 4.28
CA GLY A 287 -27.35 -17.58 5.35
C GLY A 287 -25.99 -16.97 5.62
N GLU A 288 -24.91 -17.50 5.05
CA GLU A 288 -23.56 -16.92 5.21
C GLU A 288 -23.32 -15.70 4.28
N MET A 289 -22.33 -14.92 4.68
CA MET A 289 -21.89 -13.72 3.94
C MET A 289 -20.40 -13.79 3.68
N PHE A 290 -19.99 -13.24 2.53
CA PHE A 290 -18.60 -12.94 2.20
C PHE A 290 -18.43 -11.43 2.06
N GLN A 291 -17.41 -10.88 2.71
CA GLN A 291 -17.04 -9.48 2.61
C GLN A 291 -15.76 -9.36 1.77
N ALA A 292 -15.83 -8.70 0.63
CA ALA A 292 -14.65 -8.38 -0.18
C ALA A 292 -13.85 -7.23 0.45
N PRO A 293 -12.52 -7.19 0.28
CA PRO A 293 -11.69 -6.06 0.71
C PRO A 293 -12.07 -4.76 -0.01
N GLU A 294 -11.63 -3.63 0.54
CA GLU A 294 -11.92 -2.30 0.01
C GLU A 294 -10.96 -1.87 -1.11
N VAL A 295 -11.45 -1.10 -2.07
CA VAL A 295 -10.67 -0.35 -3.06
C VAL A 295 -10.87 1.15 -2.83
N ILE A 296 -9.78 1.89 -2.79
CA ILE A 296 -9.75 3.36 -2.79
C ILE A 296 -9.73 3.84 -4.24
N LEU A 297 -10.68 4.71 -4.60
CA LEU A 297 -10.73 5.39 -5.88
C LEU A 297 -10.36 6.86 -5.69
N SER A 298 -9.52 7.38 -6.56
CA SER A 298 -9.22 8.81 -6.66
C SER A 298 -9.10 9.23 -8.11
N TYR A 299 -9.50 10.47 -8.39
CA TYR A 299 -9.37 11.11 -9.69
C TYR A 299 -8.67 12.45 -9.56
N SER A 300 -7.87 12.80 -10.56
CA SER A 300 -7.28 14.14 -10.71
C SER A 300 -7.39 14.61 -12.16
N SER A 301 -7.71 15.89 -12.35
CA SER A 301 -7.56 16.60 -13.63
C SER A 301 -6.29 17.49 -13.67
N GLU A 302 -5.50 17.42 -12.59
CA GLU A 302 -4.28 18.24 -12.38
C GLU A 302 -3.01 17.38 -12.38
N GLY A 303 -3.06 16.23 -13.07
CA GLY A 303 -1.91 15.33 -13.21
C GLY A 303 -1.67 14.40 -12.04
N MET A 304 -0.53 13.69 -12.14
CA MET A 304 -0.17 12.57 -11.24
C MET A 304 0.24 13.03 -9.84
N ASN A 305 0.89 14.20 -9.70
CA ASN A 305 1.26 14.71 -8.39
C ASN A 305 0.02 14.97 -7.52
N ARG A 306 -1.02 15.58 -8.10
CA ARG A 306 -2.28 15.82 -7.39
C ARG A 306 -2.98 14.53 -7.02
N LEU A 307 -3.03 13.55 -7.93
CA LEU A 307 -3.57 12.21 -7.66
C LEU A 307 -2.84 11.55 -6.48
N SER A 308 -1.51 11.58 -6.50
CA SER A 308 -0.67 11.06 -5.41
C SER A 308 -0.95 11.75 -4.08
N GLN A 309 -1.07 13.07 -4.07
CA GLN A 309 -1.37 13.86 -2.86
C GLN A 309 -2.72 13.49 -2.26
N ASN A 310 -3.76 13.22 -3.07
CA ASN A 310 -5.04 12.72 -2.60
C ASN A 310 -4.89 11.36 -1.89
N LEU A 311 -4.15 10.42 -2.51
CA LEU A 311 -3.88 9.10 -1.94
C LEU A 311 -3.01 9.21 -0.68
N HIS A 312 -1.96 10.03 -0.68
CA HIS A 312 -1.10 10.26 0.48
C HIS A 312 -1.89 10.78 1.69
N HIS A 313 -2.79 11.73 1.45
CA HIS A 313 -3.65 12.25 2.50
C HIS A 313 -4.58 11.16 3.03
N CYS A 314 -5.23 10.42 2.14
CA CYS A 314 -6.10 9.30 2.51
C CYS A 314 -5.37 8.24 3.34
N ILE A 315 -4.20 7.77 2.89
CA ILE A 315 -3.39 6.77 3.61
C ILE A 315 -2.99 7.29 4.99
N ARG A 316 -2.44 8.51 5.06
CA ARG A 316 -1.96 9.07 6.32
C ARG A 316 -3.09 9.32 7.31
N GLN A 317 -4.22 9.89 6.86
CA GLN A 317 -5.28 10.35 7.76
C GLN A 317 -6.40 9.34 7.98
N HIS A 318 -6.62 8.43 7.03
CA HIS A 318 -7.79 7.56 7.02
C HIS A 318 -7.47 6.05 6.88
N ILE A 319 -6.19 5.67 6.83
CA ILE A 319 -5.71 4.28 6.88
C ILE A 319 -4.81 4.08 8.10
N CYS A 320 -3.71 4.85 8.23
CA CYS A 320 -2.79 4.74 9.36
C CYS A 320 -3.51 5.06 10.68
N ARG A 321 -3.28 4.23 11.71
CA ARG A 321 -3.92 4.36 13.02
C ARG A 321 -2.89 4.59 14.14
N GLY A 322 -3.39 4.86 15.35
CA GLY A 322 -2.57 5.06 16.53
C GLY A 322 -1.83 6.40 16.55
N LYS A 323 -0.99 6.60 17.58
CA LYS A 323 -0.30 7.89 17.79
C LYS A 323 0.66 8.25 16.68
N TYR A 324 1.26 7.25 16.02
CA TYR A 324 2.22 7.45 14.93
C TYR A 324 1.57 7.87 13.59
N LYS A 325 0.26 8.05 13.56
CA LYS A 325 -0.40 8.79 12.49
C LYS A 325 0.09 10.25 12.44
N GLU A 326 0.27 10.88 13.60
CA GLU A 326 0.64 12.30 13.75
C GLU A 326 2.07 12.50 14.29
N GLU A 327 2.53 11.62 15.21
CA GLU A 327 3.83 11.76 15.84
C GLU A 327 4.98 11.43 14.88
N ILE A 328 6.04 12.23 14.96
CA ILE A 328 7.32 11.97 14.27
C ILE A 328 7.90 10.68 14.84
N ARG A 329 8.32 9.76 13.93
CA ARG A 329 8.94 8.49 14.32
C ARG A 329 10.31 8.74 14.95
N PRO A 330 10.71 7.91 15.95
CA PRO A 330 12.05 7.98 16.49
C PRO A 330 13.10 7.62 15.42
N ILE A 331 14.22 8.33 15.40
CA ILE A 331 15.36 7.96 14.57
C ILE A 331 15.97 6.71 15.16
N LEU A 332 16.03 5.63 14.38
CA LEU A 332 16.51 4.34 14.87
C LEU A 332 17.84 3.90 14.26
N ILE A 333 18.50 2.97 14.91
CA ILE A 333 19.53 2.11 14.33
C ILE A 333 19.07 0.67 14.41
N ASN A 334 19.16 -0.04 13.27
CA ASN A 334 18.90 -1.47 13.21
C ASN A 334 20.24 -2.24 13.29
N SER A 335 20.27 -3.34 14.04
CA SER A 335 21.50 -4.11 14.27
C SER A 335 21.85 -5.07 13.13
N TRP A 336 20.96 -5.27 12.12
CA TRP A 336 21.15 -6.30 11.11
C TRP A 336 22.46 -6.13 10.33
N GLU A 337 22.64 -5.03 9.59
CA GLU A 337 23.87 -4.80 8.83
C GLU A 337 25.11 -4.51 9.74
N ALA A 338 24.90 -4.28 11.04
CA ALA A 338 26.00 -4.09 11.97
C ALA A 338 26.62 -5.41 12.44
N ALA A 339 25.81 -6.49 12.61
CA ALA A 339 26.25 -7.72 13.27
C ALA A 339 25.66 -9.01 12.71
N TYR A 340 24.57 -8.97 11.92
CA TYR A 340 23.82 -10.13 11.45
C TYR A 340 23.46 -11.06 12.64
N PHE A 341 23.72 -12.37 12.53
CA PHE A 341 23.48 -13.33 13.62
C PHE A 341 24.61 -13.37 14.68
N ASP A 342 25.78 -12.74 14.42
CA ASP A 342 26.95 -12.80 15.30
C ASP A 342 26.96 -11.64 16.32
N PHE A 343 26.11 -11.76 17.34
CA PHE A 343 26.06 -10.79 18.43
C PHE A 343 25.78 -11.43 19.79
N THR A 344 26.09 -10.67 20.84
CA THR A 344 25.73 -10.94 22.22
C THR A 344 24.93 -9.76 22.78
N GLY A 345 24.29 -9.93 23.94
CA GLY A 345 23.61 -8.81 24.60
C GLY A 345 24.53 -7.64 24.93
N ASP A 346 25.81 -7.90 25.24
CA ASP A 346 26.78 -6.82 25.46
C ASP A 346 27.16 -6.09 24.16
N ALA A 347 27.26 -6.80 23.02
CA ALA A 347 27.50 -6.15 21.72
C ALA A 347 26.31 -5.23 21.33
N ILE A 348 25.08 -5.66 21.57
CA ILE A 348 23.86 -4.84 21.38
C ILE A 348 23.89 -3.60 22.30
N TYR A 349 24.28 -3.78 23.56
CA TYR A 349 24.41 -2.66 24.50
C TYR A 349 25.49 -1.64 24.07
N GLU A 350 26.65 -2.09 23.58
CA GLU A 350 27.71 -1.18 23.09
C GLU A 350 27.24 -0.43 21.81
N LEU A 351 26.46 -1.09 20.93
CA LEU A 351 25.84 -0.41 19.78
C LEU A 351 24.84 0.66 20.25
N ALA A 352 24.03 0.38 21.29
CA ALA A 352 23.11 1.37 21.86
C ALA A 352 23.82 2.56 22.47
N LYS A 353 24.96 2.33 23.11
CA LYS A 353 25.82 3.38 23.67
C LYS A 353 26.40 4.28 22.57
N ALA A 354 26.92 3.67 21.48
CA ALA A 354 27.40 4.41 20.31
C ALA A 354 26.25 5.19 19.62
N ALA A 355 25.04 4.64 19.56
CA ALA A 355 23.86 5.31 19.07
C ALA A 355 23.52 6.56 19.89
N LYS A 356 23.61 6.48 21.23
CA LYS A 356 23.40 7.63 22.11
C LYS A 356 24.41 8.75 21.86
N GLU A 357 25.67 8.42 21.59
CA GLU A 357 26.74 9.40 21.32
C GLU A 357 26.48 10.26 20.07
N VAL A 358 25.72 9.73 19.11
CA VAL A 358 25.35 10.43 17.87
C VAL A 358 23.90 10.90 17.86
N ASN A 359 23.16 10.87 18.98
CA ASN A 359 21.78 11.32 19.17
C ASN A 359 20.72 10.48 18.44
N ILE A 360 20.96 9.21 18.19
CA ILE A 360 19.95 8.24 17.73
C ILE A 360 19.01 7.93 18.90
N ASP A 361 17.71 7.88 18.62
CA ASP A 361 16.66 7.80 19.63
C ASP A 361 16.36 6.35 20.05
N MET A 362 16.56 5.35 19.17
CA MET A 362 16.15 3.97 19.34
C MET A 362 17.16 2.97 18.77
N LEU A 363 17.34 1.85 19.46
CA LEU A 363 18.03 0.66 18.92
C LEU A 363 17.01 -0.44 18.67
N VAL A 364 17.06 -1.05 17.48
CA VAL A 364 16.28 -2.23 17.10
C VAL A 364 17.19 -3.45 17.03
N MET A 365 16.93 -4.44 17.88
CA MET A 365 17.59 -5.75 17.85
C MET A 365 16.89 -6.61 16.80
N ASP A 366 17.59 -6.87 15.69
CA ASP A 366 17.06 -7.65 14.54
C ASP A 366 17.15 -9.18 14.80
N ASP A 367 17.00 -10.02 13.77
CA ASP A 367 16.92 -11.48 13.83
C ASP A 367 18.09 -12.13 14.62
N GLY A 368 17.80 -13.22 15.34
CA GLY A 368 18.81 -14.05 16.00
C GLY A 368 18.79 -14.02 17.54
N TRP A 369 17.82 -13.38 18.21
CA TRP A 369 17.77 -13.24 19.67
C TRP A 369 17.02 -14.39 20.38
N PHE A 370 16.32 -15.27 19.67
CA PHE A 370 15.38 -16.27 20.21
C PHE A 370 15.77 -17.70 19.88
N GLY A 371 15.24 -18.68 20.62
CA GLY A 371 15.39 -20.10 20.36
C GLY A 371 16.84 -20.54 20.09
N LYS A 372 17.04 -21.30 19.02
CA LYS A 372 18.34 -21.69 18.47
C LYS A 372 18.70 -20.93 17.19
N ARG A 373 18.28 -19.68 17.11
CA ARG A 373 18.42 -18.83 15.92
C ARG A 373 19.82 -18.22 15.80
N ASP A 374 20.80 -19.04 15.38
CA ASP A 374 22.18 -18.59 15.10
C ASP A 374 22.48 -18.49 13.60
N ASP A 375 21.53 -18.90 12.76
CA ASP A 375 21.50 -18.78 11.30
C ASP A 375 20.04 -18.83 10.82
N ASP A 376 19.82 -18.84 9.51
CA ASP A 376 18.47 -18.85 8.90
C ASP A 376 17.87 -20.26 8.73
N ASN A 377 18.47 -21.33 9.29
CA ASN A 377 18.04 -22.71 9.13
C ASN A 377 17.14 -23.21 10.27
N SER A 378 17.09 -22.53 11.40
CA SER A 378 16.42 -23.04 12.61
C SER A 378 15.71 -21.92 13.40
N GLY A 379 14.89 -22.32 14.36
CA GLY A 379 14.36 -21.52 15.45
C GLY A 379 13.09 -20.74 15.17
N LEU A 380 12.67 -20.50 13.92
CA LEU A 380 11.39 -19.81 13.66
C LEU A 380 10.21 -20.64 14.21
N GLY A 381 9.31 -19.96 14.92
CA GLY A 381 8.21 -20.56 15.68
C GLY A 381 8.49 -20.68 17.17
N ASP A 382 9.74 -20.62 17.59
CA ASP A 382 10.21 -20.75 18.99
C ASP A 382 10.46 -19.37 19.59
N TRP A 383 9.42 -18.59 19.86
CA TRP A 383 9.53 -17.20 20.32
C TRP A 383 9.81 -17.13 21.82
N PHE A 384 10.95 -17.68 22.24
CA PHE A 384 11.51 -17.53 23.59
C PHE A 384 12.95 -17.06 23.54
N VAL A 385 13.31 -16.22 24.50
CA VAL A 385 14.61 -15.52 24.52
C VAL A 385 15.76 -16.51 24.67
N ASN A 386 16.80 -16.35 23.86
CA ASN A 386 18.07 -17.05 24.04
C ASN A 386 18.93 -16.33 25.08
N GLU A 387 18.63 -16.56 26.37
CA GLU A 387 19.34 -15.91 27.49
C GLU A 387 20.85 -16.20 27.50
N LYS A 388 21.26 -17.34 26.97
CA LYS A 388 22.67 -17.70 26.87
C LYS A 388 23.40 -16.76 25.89
N LYS A 389 22.80 -16.51 24.73
CA LYS A 389 23.32 -15.60 23.70
C LYS A 389 23.34 -14.14 24.19
N LEU A 390 22.24 -13.72 24.85
CA LEU A 390 22.18 -12.38 25.42
C LEU A 390 23.00 -12.16 26.68
N GLY A 391 23.48 -13.25 27.31
CA GLY A 391 24.23 -13.16 28.58
C GLY A 391 23.34 -12.77 29.76
N GLY A 392 22.03 -12.98 29.67
CA GLY A 392 21.04 -12.66 30.69
C GLY A 392 19.63 -12.54 30.14
N THR A 393 18.70 -12.05 30.95
CA THR A 393 17.31 -11.88 30.53
C THR A 393 17.13 -10.70 29.55
N LEU A 394 16.15 -10.79 28.64
CA LEU A 394 15.81 -9.69 27.74
C LEU A 394 15.44 -8.41 28.50
N GLY A 395 14.67 -8.54 29.60
CA GLY A 395 14.28 -7.40 30.44
C GLY A 395 15.50 -6.65 31.05
N ASN A 396 16.57 -7.36 31.43
CA ASN A 396 17.81 -6.70 31.90
C ASN A 396 18.51 -5.95 30.76
N LEU A 397 18.59 -6.51 29.57
CA LEU A 397 19.19 -5.84 28.41
C LEU A 397 18.38 -4.58 28.04
N ILE A 398 17.08 -4.67 27.96
CA ILE A 398 16.18 -3.54 27.68
C ILE A 398 16.38 -2.44 28.73
N LYS A 399 16.40 -2.81 30.03
CA LYS A 399 16.62 -1.84 31.10
C LYS A 399 17.95 -1.11 30.97
N ARG A 400 19.04 -1.84 30.70
CA ARG A 400 20.38 -1.25 30.49
C ARG A 400 20.38 -0.23 29.36
N ILE A 401 19.69 -0.55 28.23
CA ILE A 401 19.59 0.34 27.08
C ILE A 401 18.71 1.55 27.38
N ASN A 402 17.57 1.35 28.06
CA ASN A 402 16.70 2.47 28.47
C ASN A 402 17.38 3.40 29.49
N ASP A 403 18.24 2.87 30.37
CA ASP A 403 19.02 3.68 31.33
C ASP A 403 20.01 4.63 30.61
N LEU A 404 20.40 4.35 29.35
CA LEU A 404 21.15 5.28 28.50
C LEU A 404 20.28 6.40 27.92
N GLY A 405 18.94 6.29 28.03
CA GLY A 405 17.97 7.16 27.34
C GLY A 405 17.78 6.79 25.87
N VAL A 406 18.01 5.55 25.49
CA VAL A 406 17.77 4.97 24.17
C VAL A 406 16.57 4.04 24.27
N LYS A 407 15.62 4.18 23.33
CA LYS A 407 14.44 3.30 23.21
C LYS A 407 14.86 1.95 22.66
N PHE A 408 14.03 0.94 22.87
CA PHE A 408 14.32 -0.42 22.41
C PHE A 408 13.21 -0.94 21.49
N GLY A 409 13.63 -1.57 20.39
CA GLY A 409 12.79 -2.30 19.45
C GLY A 409 13.31 -3.72 19.18
N ILE A 410 12.43 -4.56 18.64
CA ILE A 410 12.73 -5.97 18.40
C ILE A 410 12.14 -6.45 17.06
N TRP A 411 12.81 -7.39 16.40
CA TRP A 411 12.36 -8.05 15.18
C TRP A 411 11.62 -9.35 15.49
N ILE A 412 10.58 -9.64 14.73
CA ILE A 412 9.83 -10.90 14.75
C ILE A 412 9.40 -11.33 13.35
N GLU A 413 9.23 -12.64 13.11
CA GLU A 413 8.69 -13.24 11.90
C GLU A 413 7.64 -14.31 12.25
N PRO A 414 6.49 -13.92 12.82
CA PRO A 414 5.58 -14.84 13.51
C PRO A 414 4.78 -15.76 12.60
N GLU A 415 4.72 -15.48 11.30
CA GLU A 415 3.99 -16.29 10.32
C GLU A 415 4.78 -17.52 9.83
N MET A 416 6.06 -17.62 10.21
CA MET A 416 6.99 -18.62 9.70
C MET A 416 7.37 -19.64 10.76
N VAL A 417 7.77 -20.84 10.31
CA VAL A 417 8.28 -21.92 11.16
C VAL A 417 9.45 -22.64 10.48
N SER A 418 10.48 -22.95 11.26
CA SER A 418 11.57 -23.81 10.81
C SER A 418 11.25 -25.27 11.11
N GLU A 419 11.64 -26.21 10.23
CA GLU A 419 11.54 -27.64 10.53
C GLU A 419 12.39 -28.00 11.76
N ASP A 420 13.52 -27.33 11.99
CA ASP A 420 14.29 -27.39 13.24
C ASP A 420 13.81 -26.32 14.24
N SER A 421 12.60 -26.53 14.75
CA SER A 421 12.01 -25.80 15.88
C SER A 421 11.25 -26.74 16.80
N ASP A 422 11.07 -26.37 18.05
CA ASP A 422 10.27 -27.15 19.00
C ASP A 422 8.79 -27.09 18.63
N LEU A 423 8.32 -25.94 18.09
CA LEU A 423 6.96 -25.80 17.58
C LEU A 423 6.66 -26.80 16.46
N TYR A 424 7.51 -26.89 15.45
CA TYR A 424 7.28 -27.80 14.32
C TYR A 424 7.35 -29.27 14.75
N ARG A 425 8.27 -29.65 15.66
CA ARG A 425 8.34 -31.02 16.21
C ARG A 425 7.04 -31.40 16.96
N LYS A 426 6.41 -30.43 17.61
CA LYS A 426 5.17 -30.63 18.36
C LYS A 426 3.94 -30.63 17.45
N HIS A 427 3.91 -29.75 16.46
CA HIS A 427 2.77 -29.50 15.59
C HIS A 427 3.18 -29.37 14.10
N PRO A 428 3.63 -30.49 13.48
CA PRO A 428 4.04 -30.45 12.06
C PRO A 428 2.84 -30.18 11.12
N ASP A 429 1.62 -30.45 11.57
CA ASP A 429 0.36 -30.19 10.86
C ASP A 429 -0.07 -28.72 10.88
N TRP A 430 0.65 -27.85 11.59
CA TRP A 430 0.39 -26.41 11.61
C TRP A 430 1.07 -25.67 10.46
N ALA A 431 2.00 -26.29 9.75
CA ALA A 431 2.56 -25.73 8.55
C ALA A 431 1.67 -26.04 7.33
N LEU A 432 1.53 -25.05 6.42
CA LEU A 432 0.88 -25.26 5.14
C LEU A 432 1.72 -26.24 4.29
N THR A 433 1.32 -27.50 4.24
CA THR A 433 2.02 -28.55 3.49
C THR A 433 1.03 -29.57 2.95
N VAL A 434 1.20 -29.98 1.69
CA VAL A 434 0.35 -31.03 1.07
C VAL A 434 0.74 -32.41 1.61
N PRO A 435 -0.19 -33.18 2.20
CA PRO A 435 0.10 -34.50 2.75
C PRO A 435 0.79 -35.43 1.75
N GLY A 436 1.89 -36.05 2.17
CA GLY A 436 2.67 -36.99 1.35
C GLY A 436 3.59 -36.35 0.32
N ARG A 437 3.68 -35.02 0.28
CA ARG A 437 4.62 -34.28 -0.56
C ARG A 437 5.73 -33.68 0.31
N ASN A 438 6.97 -33.66 -0.19
CA ASN A 438 8.03 -32.88 0.42
C ASN A 438 7.71 -31.40 0.22
N PRO A 439 7.75 -30.56 1.28
CA PRO A 439 7.40 -29.15 1.18
C PRO A 439 8.39 -28.37 0.31
N VAL A 440 7.88 -27.42 -0.46
CA VAL A 440 8.72 -26.46 -1.15
C VAL A 440 9.30 -25.50 -0.11
N ARG A 441 10.60 -25.33 -0.08
CA ARG A 441 11.31 -24.43 0.83
C ARG A 441 11.65 -23.12 0.14
N SER A 442 11.63 -22.05 0.91
CA SER A 442 12.21 -20.75 0.57
C SER A 442 12.84 -20.20 1.85
N ARG A 443 14.10 -19.77 1.79
CA ARG A 443 14.91 -19.38 2.96
C ARG A 443 14.91 -20.41 4.10
N ASN A 444 14.87 -21.71 3.77
CA ASN A 444 14.87 -22.83 4.71
C ASN A 444 13.74 -22.81 5.74
N GLN A 445 12.62 -22.16 5.44
CA GLN A 445 11.48 -22.02 6.34
C GLN A 445 10.16 -22.43 5.66
N LEU A 446 9.15 -22.74 6.48
CA LEU A 446 7.79 -23.06 6.10
C LEU A 446 6.84 -21.95 6.62
N VAL A 447 5.61 -21.97 6.16
CA VAL A 447 4.56 -21.01 6.57
C VAL A 447 3.59 -21.70 7.54
N LEU A 448 3.28 -21.07 8.66
CA LEU A 448 2.22 -21.48 9.57
C LEU A 448 0.83 -21.25 8.95
N ASP A 449 -0.10 -22.13 9.23
CA ASP A 449 -1.48 -22.04 8.75
C ASP A 449 -2.30 -21.03 9.59
N PHE A 450 -2.17 -19.75 9.27
CA PHE A 450 -2.91 -18.67 9.93
C PHE A 450 -4.41 -18.66 9.58
N SER A 451 -4.89 -19.55 8.70
CA SER A 451 -6.34 -19.77 8.55
C SER A 451 -6.94 -20.51 9.78
N ARG A 452 -6.07 -21.02 10.66
CA ARG A 452 -6.43 -21.74 11.88
C ARG A 452 -6.30 -20.85 13.11
N LYS A 453 -7.40 -20.65 13.80
CA LYS A 453 -7.42 -19.78 15.00
C LYS A 453 -6.46 -20.24 16.09
N GLU A 454 -6.33 -21.55 16.33
CA GLU A 454 -5.45 -22.11 17.36
C GLU A 454 -3.97 -21.83 17.06
N VAL A 455 -3.57 -21.74 15.78
CA VAL A 455 -2.20 -21.39 15.37
C VAL A 455 -1.95 -19.92 15.66
N VAL A 456 -2.88 -19.06 15.25
CA VAL A 456 -2.82 -17.61 15.52
C VAL A 456 -2.75 -17.36 17.03
N ASP A 457 -3.59 -18.00 17.82
CA ASP A 457 -3.63 -17.82 19.28
C ASP A 457 -2.32 -18.21 19.97
N GLU A 458 -1.74 -19.37 19.61
CA GLU A 458 -0.48 -19.83 20.22
C GLU A 458 0.68 -18.86 19.91
N ILE A 459 0.82 -18.45 18.64
CA ILE A 459 1.89 -17.52 18.26
C ILE A 459 1.68 -16.13 18.89
N TYR A 460 0.43 -15.66 18.93
CA TYR A 460 0.08 -14.41 19.61
C TYR A 460 0.50 -14.44 21.09
N ASP A 461 0.20 -15.53 21.80
CA ASP A 461 0.55 -15.67 23.21
C ASP A 461 2.07 -15.71 23.43
N GLN A 462 2.81 -16.36 22.53
CA GLN A 462 4.28 -16.36 22.60
C GLN A 462 4.85 -14.94 22.40
N ILE A 463 4.40 -14.21 21.39
CA ILE A 463 4.86 -12.85 21.11
C ILE A 463 4.49 -11.90 22.28
N CYS A 464 3.28 -12.00 22.82
CA CYS A 464 2.89 -11.20 23.99
C CYS A 464 3.80 -11.46 25.20
N LYS A 465 4.19 -12.72 25.47
CA LYS A 465 5.14 -13.05 26.53
C LYS A 465 6.52 -12.41 26.33
N VAL A 466 6.94 -12.21 25.10
CA VAL A 466 8.19 -11.49 24.78
C VAL A 466 8.01 -9.98 25.03
N LEU A 467 6.93 -9.41 24.50
CA LEU A 467 6.68 -7.96 24.63
C LEU A 467 6.46 -7.51 26.08
N ASP A 468 5.94 -8.40 26.93
CA ASP A 468 5.70 -8.13 28.34
C ASP A 468 7.00 -8.18 29.19
N GLN A 469 8.18 -8.56 28.63
CA GLN A 469 9.42 -8.65 29.39
C GLN A 469 10.10 -7.29 29.70
N GLY A 470 9.73 -6.21 28.99
CA GLY A 470 10.32 -4.91 29.20
C GLY A 470 9.65 -3.81 28.38
N ASN A 471 10.22 -2.61 28.42
CA ASN A 471 9.73 -1.48 27.63
C ASN A 471 10.18 -1.62 26.17
N ILE A 472 9.43 -2.37 25.36
CA ILE A 472 9.59 -2.52 23.92
C ILE A 472 8.66 -1.53 23.24
N GLU A 473 9.20 -0.54 22.52
CA GLU A 473 8.40 0.53 21.89
C GLU A 473 8.25 0.35 20.38
N TYR A 474 8.95 -0.65 19.80
CA TYR A 474 8.96 -0.91 18.36
C TYR A 474 9.08 -2.40 18.07
N VAL A 475 8.35 -2.83 17.05
CA VAL A 475 8.44 -4.18 16.48
C VAL A 475 8.62 -4.09 14.96
N LYS A 476 9.67 -4.74 14.44
CA LYS A 476 9.78 -5.02 13.01
C LYS A 476 9.14 -6.39 12.75
N TRP A 477 7.99 -6.36 12.08
CA TRP A 477 7.24 -7.56 11.70
C TRP A 477 7.63 -8.00 10.29
N ASP A 478 8.31 -9.11 10.17
CA ASP A 478 8.83 -9.63 8.90
C ASP A 478 8.05 -10.85 8.40
N MET A 479 8.21 -11.14 7.09
CA MET A 479 7.71 -12.33 6.42
C MET A 479 8.57 -12.59 5.18
N ASN A 480 9.44 -13.59 5.23
CA ASN A 480 10.52 -13.76 4.26
C ASN A 480 10.29 -14.87 3.22
N ARG A 481 9.04 -15.26 2.98
CA ARG A 481 8.70 -16.18 1.89
C ARG A 481 7.27 -16.03 1.41
N SER A 482 7.02 -16.46 0.16
CA SER A 482 5.67 -16.61 -0.39
C SER A 482 4.99 -17.87 0.16
N LEU A 483 3.65 -17.88 0.18
CA LEU A 483 2.85 -19.07 0.47
C LEU A 483 2.95 -20.04 -0.70
N MET A 484 3.31 -21.27 -0.39
CA MET A 484 3.44 -22.39 -1.32
C MET A 484 2.87 -23.64 -0.66
N ASP A 485 2.58 -24.69 -1.45
CA ASP A 485 1.98 -25.91 -0.94
C ASP A 485 0.73 -25.65 -0.09
N VAL A 486 -0.12 -24.70 -0.53
CA VAL A 486 -1.28 -24.22 0.22
C VAL A 486 -2.26 -25.37 0.44
N TYR A 487 -2.24 -25.89 1.65
CA TYR A 487 -3.15 -26.93 2.12
C TYR A 487 -3.34 -26.78 3.64
N SER A 488 -4.58 -26.53 4.05
CA SER A 488 -4.97 -26.55 5.46
C SER A 488 -5.59 -27.91 5.82
N ALA A 489 -5.11 -28.52 6.91
CA ALA A 489 -5.61 -29.81 7.39
C ALA A 489 -7.05 -29.74 7.96
N THR A 490 -7.59 -28.53 8.18
CA THR A 490 -8.88 -28.31 8.86
C THR A 490 -10.06 -28.12 7.93
N THR A 491 -9.84 -27.94 6.62
CA THR A 491 -10.91 -27.72 5.64
C THR A 491 -10.77 -28.61 4.42
N LYS A 492 -11.90 -28.96 3.80
CA LYS A 492 -11.92 -29.60 2.46
C LYS A 492 -11.97 -28.56 1.33
N ASP A 493 -12.47 -27.38 1.63
CA ASP A 493 -12.61 -26.27 0.69
C ASP A 493 -11.31 -25.47 0.64
N GLN A 494 -10.28 -26.01 -0.02
CA GLN A 494 -8.94 -25.43 -0.04
C GLN A 494 -8.89 -24.05 -0.73
N GLY A 495 -9.83 -23.73 -1.62
CA GLY A 495 -9.90 -22.44 -2.31
C GLY A 495 -10.23 -21.24 -1.42
N ARG A 496 -10.52 -21.44 -0.12
CA ARG A 496 -10.69 -20.37 0.87
C ARG A 496 -9.42 -20.03 1.66
N VAL A 497 -8.45 -20.97 1.70
CA VAL A 497 -7.35 -20.92 2.68
C VAL A 497 -6.50 -19.66 2.56
N LEU A 498 -6.18 -19.20 1.33
CA LEU A 498 -5.38 -17.98 1.14
C LEU A 498 -6.08 -16.72 1.68
N HIS A 499 -7.39 -16.62 1.54
CA HIS A 499 -8.15 -15.50 2.09
C HIS A 499 -8.27 -15.60 3.62
N ASP A 500 -8.62 -16.79 4.12
CA ASP A 500 -8.75 -17.03 5.56
C ASP A 500 -7.41 -16.85 6.30
N TYR A 501 -6.27 -17.15 5.64
CA TYR A 501 -4.93 -16.85 6.15
C TYR A 501 -4.75 -15.35 6.40
N VAL A 502 -5.15 -14.51 5.44
CA VAL A 502 -5.04 -13.05 5.58
C VAL A 502 -5.96 -12.53 6.68
N LEU A 503 -7.17 -13.11 6.83
CA LEU A 503 -8.05 -12.77 7.95
C LEU A 503 -7.42 -13.13 9.30
N GLY A 504 -6.75 -14.27 9.41
CA GLY A 504 -5.99 -14.65 10.61
C GLY A 504 -4.82 -13.73 10.91
N LEU A 505 -4.09 -13.27 9.89
CA LEU A 505 -3.06 -12.26 10.03
C LEU A 505 -3.64 -10.94 10.57
N TYR A 506 -4.76 -10.49 10.03
CA TYR A 506 -5.42 -9.25 10.47
C TYR A 506 -6.00 -9.37 11.90
N ASP A 507 -6.55 -10.53 12.28
CA ASP A 507 -6.97 -10.78 13.66
C ASP A 507 -5.78 -10.65 14.63
N PHE A 508 -4.65 -11.26 14.29
CA PHE A 508 -3.43 -11.16 15.10
C PHE A 508 -2.99 -9.70 15.27
N LEU A 509 -2.85 -8.98 14.15
CA LEU A 509 -2.41 -7.58 14.15
C LEU A 509 -3.40 -6.67 14.89
N GLU A 510 -4.70 -6.85 14.70
CA GLU A 510 -5.72 -6.07 15.41
C GLU A 510 -5.63 -6.26 16.93
N ARG A 511 -5.53 -7.49 17.38
CA ARG A 511 -5.36 -7.82 18.81
C ARG A 511 -4.07 -7.22 19.36
N LEU A 512 -2.99 -7.21 18.57
CA LEU A 512 -1.69 -6.67 18.98
C LEU A 512 -1.75 -5.16 19.17
N VAL A 513 -2.32 -4.41 18.19
CA VAL A 513 -2.43 -2.95 18.29
C VAL A 513 -3.42 -2.51 19.37
N GLN A 514 -4.44 -3.31 19.67
CA GLN A 514 -5.36 -3.05 20.79
C GLN A 514 -4.68 -3.26 22.15
N ARG A 515 -3.87 -4.32 22.29
CA ARG A 515 -3.16 -4.62 23.54
C ARG A 515 -2.01 -3.62 23.80
N TYR A 516 -1.29 -3.22 22.75
CA TYR A 516 -0.13 -2.34 22.82
C TYR A 516 -0.33 -1.06 21.98
N PRO A 517 -1.24 -0.15 22.36
CA PRO A 517 -1.65 0.99 21.52
C PRO A 517 -0.53 2.01 21.26
N ASN A 518 0.57 1.95 22.02
CA ASN A 518 1.73 2.82 21.85
C ASN A 518 2.89 2.16 21.10
N LEU A 519 2.76 0.90 20.72
CA LEU A 519 3.77 0.15 19.99
C LEU A 519 3.82 0.64 18.53
N LEU A 520 5.01 1.00 18.05
CA LEU A 520 5.24 1.23 16.62
C LEU A 520 5.54 -0.12 15.96
N ILE A 521 4.69 -0.54 15.04
CA ILE A 521 4.94 -1.74 14.25
C ILE A 521 5.39 -1.30 12.85
N GLU A 522 6.59 -1.73 12.45
CA GLU A 522 7.06 -1.64 11.07
C GLU A 522 6.77 -2.95 10.36
N GLY A 523 6.01 -2.89 9.28
CA GLY A 523 5.84 -4.02 8.37
C GLY A 523 7.11 -4.27 7.55
N CYS A 524 7.50 -5.52 7.43
CA CYS A 524 8.53 -6.00 6.51
C CYS A 524 8.06 -7.30 5.87
N SER A 525 8.48 -7.54 4.65
CA SER A 525 8.16 -8.80 3.96
C SER A 525 9.24 -9.08 2.93
N GLY A 526 10.44 -9.44 3.42
CA GLY A 526 11.63 -9.39 2.59
C GLY A 526 11.76 -8.00 1.94
N GLY A 527 11.78 -6.96 2.74
CA GLY A 527 11.60 -5.58 2.27
C GLY A 527 10.15 -5.22 2.01
N GLY A 528 9.86 -4.71 0.81
CA GLY A 528 8.57 -4.16 0.41
C GLY A 528 7.55 -5.15 -0.17
N GLY A 529 7.61 -6.44 0.19
CA GLY A 529 6.73 -7.48 -0.37
C GLY A 529 5.26 -7.39 0.06
N ARG A 530 4.94 -6.61 1.10
CA ARG A 530 3.58 -6.25 1.51
C ARG A 530 3.48 -4.74 1.76
N PHE A 531 4.00 -3.96 0.83
CA PHE A 531 3.90 -2.51 0.88
C PHE A 531 2.54 -2.08 0.29
N ASP A 532 1.50 -2.20 1.10
CA ASP A 532 0.10 -2.00 0.70
C ASP A 532 -0.73 -1.34 1.80
N ALA A 533 -1.88 -0.78 1.42
CA ALA A 533 -2.76 -0.06 2.34
C ALA A 533 -3.38 -0.97 3.42
N GLY A 534 -3.48 -2.28 3.17
CA GLY A 534 -3.98 -3.24 4.17
C GLY A 534 -3.04 -3.38 5.36
N MET A 535 -1.73 -3.54 5.10
CA MET A 535 -0.72 -3.56 6.17
C MET A 535 -0.62 -2.20 6.87
N MET A 536 -0.70 -1.08 6.13
CA MET A 536 -0.58 0.26 6.71
C MET A 536 -1.67 0.60 7.73
N TYR A 537 -2.80 -0.10 7.70
CA TYR A 537 -3.86 0.02 8.70
C TYR A 537 -3.40 -0.43 10.10
N TYR A 538 -2.46 -1.37 10.15
CA TYR A 538 -1.89 -1.92 11.40
C TYR A 538 -0.45 -1.46 11.63
N THR A 539 0.30 -1.25 10.56
CA THR A 539 1.73 -0.92 10.58
C THR A 539 1.94 0.43 9.90
N PRO A 540 1.86 1.55 10.64
CA PRO A 540 1.91 2.90 10.06
C PRO A 540 3.28 3.25 9.45
N GLN A 541 4.17 2.29 9.34
CA GLN A 541 5.48 2.32 8.73
C GLN A 541 5.78 0.94 8.13
N ILE A 542 6.34 0.91 6.91
CA ILE A 542 6.76 -0.33 6.25
C ILE A 542 8.18 -0.16 5.73
N TRP A 543 9.03 -1.18 5.94
CA TRP A 543 10.36 -1.25 5.36
C TRP A 543 10.24 -1.27 3.83
N CYS A 544 10.73 -0.21 3.18
CA CYS A 544 10.45 0.06 1.78
C CYS A 544 11.06 -0.98 0.84
N SER A 545 12.29 -1.43 1.15
CA SER A 545 13.05 -2.41 0.39
C SER A 545 14.26 -2.87 1.21
N ASP A 546 14.62 -4.14 1.06
CA ASP A 546 15.91 -4.65 1.58
C ASP A 546 17.11 -4.09 0.82
N ASN A 547 16.89 -3.39 -0.31
CA ASN A 547 17.93 -2.64 -0.97
C ASN A 547 18.17 -1.32 -0.23
N THR A 548 19.31 -1.24 0.45
CA THR A 548 19.75 -0.05 1.20
C THR A 548 20.67 0.88 0.39
N ASP A 549 20.94 0.54 -0.88
CA ASP A 549 21.71 1.39 -1.78
C ASP A 549 20.95 2.68 -2.12
N ALA A 550 21.50 3.82 -1.77
CA ALA A 550 20.81 5.11 -1.93
C ALA A 550 20.43 5.44 -3.39
N ILE A 551 21.22 4.99 -4.36
CA ILE A 551 20.94 5.29 -5.79
C ILE A 551 19.81 4.41 -6.32
N ASP A 552 19.78 3.11 -5.98
CA ASP A 552 18.66 2.26 -6.33
C ASP A 552 17.37 2.68 -5.61
N ARG A 553 17.49 3.17 -4.36
CA ARG A 553 16.37 3.73 -3.59
C ARG A 553 15.70 4.93 -4.27
N LEU A 554 16.40 5.71 -5.07
CA LEU A 554 15.78 6.79 -5.85
C LEU A 554 14.64 6.26 -6.72
N ARG A 555 14.84 5.14 -7.42
CA ARG A 555 13.81 4.52 -8.27
C ARG A 555 12.70 3.87 -7.45
N ILE A 556 13.07 3.15 -6.39
CA ILE A 556 12.11 2.47 -5.51
C ILE A 556 11.20 3.48 -4.81
N GLN A 557 11.76 4.57 -4.27
CA GLN A 557 11.00 5.62 -3.59
C GLN A 557 10.19 6.47 -4.58
N TYR A 558 10.70 6.72 -5.79
CA TYR A 558 9.94 7.37 -6.86
C TYR A 558 8.66 6.61 -7.19
N GLY A 559 8.76 5.30 -7.50
CA GLY A 559 7.57 4.49 -7.79
C GLY A 559 6.64 4.33 -6.59
N THR A 560 7.20 4.27 -5.37
CA THR A 560 6.41 4.23 -4.12
C THR A 560 5.57 5.49 -3.94
N SER A 561 6.10 6.65 -4.30
CA SER A 561 5.45 7.95 -4.13
C SER A 561 4.20 8.18 -4.96
N PHE A 562 3.89 7.32 -5.94
CA PHE A 562 2.65 7.45 -6.70
C PHE A 562 1.39 7.16 -5.84
N GLY A 563 1.50 6.24 -4.87
CA GLY A 563 0.35 5.85 -4.05
C GLY A 563 0.53 6.10 -2.56
N TYR A 564 1.76 6.20 -2.06
CA TYR A 564 2.05 6.12 -0.64
C TYR A 564 2.85 7.31 -0.13
N PRO A 565 2.44 7.91 1.01
CA PRO A 565 3.15 9.04 1.61
C PRO A 565 4.51 8.61 2.18
N VAL A 566 5.48 9.51 2.15
CA VAL A 566 6.81 9.23 2.70
C VAL A 566 6.81 8.93 4.20
N SER A 567 5.78 9.38 4.91
CA SER A 567 5.61 9.11 6.35
C SER A 567 5.44 7.62 6.70
N VAL A 568 5.12 6.76 5.71
CA VAL A 568 5.02 5.31 5.90
C VAL A 568 6.23 4.55 5.34
N VAL A 569 7.20 5.24 4.74
CA VAL A 569 8.36 4.65 4.06
C VAL A 569 9.52 4.48 5.03
N GLY A 570 9.86 3.25 5.42
CA GLY A 570 11.10 2.95 6.16
C GLY A 570 12.34 3.18 5.27
N SER A 571 13.27 4.03 5.71
CA SER A 571 14.45 4.40 4.94
C SER A 571 15.66 4.65 5.83
N HIS A 572 16.76 3.91 5.59
CA HIS A 572 17.95 3.96 6.42
C HIS A 572 19.22 4.31 5.63
N VAL A 573 20.14 4.96 6.30
CA VAL A 573 21.53 5.14 5.87
C VAL A 573 22.29 3.84 6.14
N SER A 574 22.79 3.18 5.08
CA SER A 574 23.53 1.92 5.17
C SER A 574 25.04 2.10 5.16
N ALA A 575 25.75 1.01 5.39
CA ALA A 575 27.21 0.95 5.26
C ALA A 575 27.66 1.09 3.79
N VAL A 576 28.93 1.46 3.58
CA VAL A 576 29.59 1.44 2.26
C VAL A 576 30.91 0.67 2.36
N PRO A 577 31.30 -0.10 1.32
CA PRO A 577 30.51 -0.40 0.11
C PRO A 577 29.18 -1.06 0.45
N ASN A 578 28.10 -0.71 -0.29
CA ASN A 578 26.81 -1.35 -0.08
C ASN A 578 26.92 -2.87 -0.32
N HIS A 579 26.32 -3.66 0.56
CA HIS A 579 26.49 -5.13 0.54
C HIS A 579 25.84 -5.81 -0.69
N GLN A 580 24.83 -5.18 -1.31
CA GLN A 580 24.16 -5.75 -2.48
C GLN A 580 24.79 -5.28 -3.81
N THR A 581 25.11 -3.99 -3.91
CA THR A 581 25.56 -3.37 -5.16
C THR A 581 27.08 -3.16 -5.24
N GLY A 582 27.77 -3.16 -4.09
CA GLY A 582 29.18 -2.78 -4.00
C GLY A 582 29.45 -1.28 -4.19
N ARG A 583 28.37 -0.47 -4.34
CA ARG A 583 28.49 0.98 -4.61
C ARG A 583 29.00 1.71 -3.36
N LYS A 584 29.80 2.76 -3.60
CA LYS A 584 30.29 3.69 -2.57
C LYS A 584 29.62 5.04 -2.80
N THR A 585 28.57 5.31 -2.08
CA THR A 585 27.83 6.57 -2.14
C THR A 585 28.24 7.47 -0.98
N PRO A 586 28.46 8.78 -1.17
CA PRO A 586 28.80 9.70 -0.07
C PRO A 586 27.79 9.64 1.08
N LEU A 587 28.26 9.82 2.32
CA LEU A 587 27.41 9.77 3.52
C LEU A 587 26.30 10.82 3.45
N HIS A 588 26.61 12.02 2.99
CA HIS A 588 25.63 13.10 2.75
C HIS A 588 24.50 12.66 1.81
N THR A 589 24.83 12.07 0.66
CA THR A 589 23.85 11.60 -0.31
C THR A 589 22.96 10.49 0.27
N ARG A 590 23.56 9.52 0.98
CA ARG A 590 22.79 8.48 1.70
C ARG A 590 21.81 9.10 2.68
N GLY A 591 22.24 10.16 3.41
CA GLY A 591 21.38 10.92 4.32
C GLY A 591 20.22 11.60 3.62
N VAL A 592 20.47 12.37 2.55
CA VAL A 592 19.43 13.09 1.79
C VAL A 592 18.36 12.11 1.27
N VAL A 593 18.75 10.97 0.71
CA VAL A 593 17.81 9.96 0.20
C VAL A 593 17.02 9.32 1.34
N ALA A 594 17.69 8.94 2.43
CA ALA A 594 17.05 8.29 3.57
C ALA A 594 16.10 9.22 4.34
N MET A 595 16.37 10.54 4.38
CA MET A 595 15.49 11.53 5.02
C MET A 595 14.11 11.62 4.35
N SER A 596 13.96 11.14 3.10
CA SER A 596 12.66 11.05 2.44
C SER A 596 11.89 9.79 2.85
N GLY A 597 11.76 9.60 4.15
CA GLY A 597 11.06 8.49 4.81
C GLY A 597 11.11 8.63 6.32
N THR A 598 10.81 7.53 7.02
CA THR A 598 11.05 7.37 8.44
C THR A 598 12.53 7.05 8.63
N PHE A 599 13.28 8.04 9.07
CA PHE A 599 14.73 8.08 9.00
C PHE A 599 15.41 7.19 10.03
N GLY A 600 16.46 6.47 9.61
CA GLY A 600 17.26 5.64 10.49
C GLY A 600 18.62 5.27 9.90
N TYR A 601 19.31 4.39 10.59
CA TYR A 601 20.65 3.90 10.24
C TYR A 601 20.69 2.38 10.29
N GLU A 602 21.48 1.78 9.41
CA GLU A 602 21.71 0.35 9.35
C GLU A 602 23.17 0.10 8.99
N LEU A 603 24.05 0.30 9.99
CA LEU A 603 25.51 0.23 9.87
C LEU A 603 26.17 0.08 11.24
N ASN A 604 27.45 -0.29 11.26
CA ASN A 604 28.20 -0.41 12.50
C ASN A 604 28.88 0.92 12.88
N LEU A 605 28.23 1.68 13.80
CA LEU A 605 28.74 2.97 14.29
C LEU A 605 30.17 2.91 14.90
N MET A 606 30.57 1.75 15.44
CA MET A 606 31.88 1.58 16.06
C MET A 606 33.03 1.51 15.04
N LYS A 607 32.70 1.34 13.73
CA LYS A 607 33.69 1.31 12.65
C LYS A 607 33.84 2.66 11.94
N LEU A 608 33.05 3.67 12.31
CA LEU A 608 33.06 4.98 11.68
C LEU A 608 34.15 5.88 12.29
N SER A 609 34.66 6.80 11.47
CA SER A 609 35.56 7.87 11.94
C SER A 609 34.80 8.92 12.77
N GLU A 610 35.51 9.78 13.50
CA GLU A 610 34.84 10.86 14.25
C GLU A 610 34.22 11.92 13.31
N GLU A 611 34.79 12.12 12.13
CA GLU A 611 34.23 12.98 11.07
C GLU A 611 32.90 12.43 10.59
N GLU A 612 32.80 11.13 10.30
CA GLU A 612 31.55 10.47 9.89
C GLU A 612 30.49 10.52 11.00
N LYS A 613 30.89 10.30 12.25
CA LYS A 613 29.97 10.44 13.39
C LYS A 613 29.48 11.88 13.57
N GLN A 614 30.33 12.87 13.29
CA GLN A 614 29.94 14.27 13.33
C GLN A 614 28.91 14.59 12.22
N GLU A 615 29.13 14.10 11.01
CA GLU A 615 28.17 14.22 9.90
C GLU A 615 26.82 13.56 10.24
N ILE A 616 26.83 12.39 10.91
CA ILE A 616 25.60 11.74 11.39
C ILE A 616 24.86 12.64 12.40
N ARG A 617 25.55 13.29 13.35
CA ARG A 617 24.92 14.22 14.28
C ARG A 617 24.24 15.39 13.55
N GLU A 618 24.89 15.91 12.52
CA GLU A 618 24.38 16.98 11.66
C GLU A 618 23.14 16.53 10.86
N GLN A 619 23.19 15.35 10.24
CA GLN A 619 22.04 14.74 9.54
C GLN A 619 20.83 14.54 10.46
N ILE A 620 21.05 14.07 11.70
CA ILE A 620 20.00 13.89 12.70
C ILE A 620 19.38 15.23 13.09
N ALA A 621 20.19 16.27 13.28
CA ALA A 621 19.72 17.61 13.60
C ALA A 621 18.91 18.21 12.43
N GLU A 622 19.41 18.07 11.20
CA GLU A 622 18.70 18.49 9.99
C GLU A 622 17.38 17.74 9.82
N TYR A 623 17.37 16.41 9.93
CA TYR A 623 16.14 15.65 9.83
C TYR A 623 15.10 16.08 10.88
N LYS A 624 15.50 16.24 12.15
CA LYS A 624 14.59 16.71 13.20
C LYS A 624 13.98 18.08 12.89
N SER A 625 14.67 18.95 12.18
CA SER A 625 14.14 20.25 11.74
C SER A 625 13.22 20.13 10.52
N TYR A 626 13.47 19.17 9.61
CA TYR A 626 12.73 18.98 8.39
C TYR A 626 11.58 17.97 8.50
N ALA A 627 11.58 17.12 9.53
CA ALA A 627 10.59 16.06 9.70
C ALA A 627 9.11 16.54 9.59
N PRO A 628 8.71 17.69 10.15
CA PRO A 628 7.34 18.19 9.96
C PRO A 628 7.02 18.50 8.49
N ILE A 629 7.99 19.00 7.71
CA ILE A 629 7.83 19.30 6.29
C ILE A 629 7.74 17.99 5.50
N ILE A 630 8.59 17.03 5.79
CA ILE A 630 8.67 15.74 5.11
C ILE A 630 7.40 14.91 5.37
N GLN A 631 6.97 14.83 6.63
CA GLN A 631 5.84 13.97 7.01
C GLN A 631 4.48 14.54 6.63
N ASN A 632 4.31 15.87 6.66
CA ASN A 632 3.00 16.51 6.47
C ASN A 632 2.90 17.29 5.16
N GLY A 633 4.02 17.54 4.47
CA GLY A 633 4.05 18.32 3.23
C GLY A 633 3.42 17.61 2.03
N LEU A 634 2.99 18.39 1.07
CA LEU A 634 2.62 17.91 -0.25
C LEU A 634 3.90 17.49 -0.98
N TYR A 635 3.91 16.26 -1.47
CA TYR A 635 5.05 15.72 -2.23
C TYR A 635 4.90 16.02 -3.71
N TYR A 636 5.96 16.46 -4.34
CA TYR A 636 6.04 16.67 -5.79
C TYR A 636 7.24 15.91 -6.38
N ARG A 637 7.00 15.09 -7.39
CA ARG A 637 8.03 14.54 -8.26
C ARG A 637 8.40 15.61 -9.26
N LEU A 638 9.67 15.97 -9.34
CA LEU A 638 10.17 17.03 -10.24
C LEU A 638 10.97 16.46 -11.41
N SER A 639 11.42 15.21 -11.31
CA SER A 639 12.09 14.48 -12.39
C SER A 639 11.84 12.98 -12.28
N ASP A 640 12.06 12.26 -13.37
CA ASP A 640 12.00 10.80 -13.43
C ASP A 640 13.41 10.20 -13.34
N PRO A 641 13.77 9.54 -12.20
CA PRO A 641 15.10 8.96 -12.02
C PRO A 641 15.41 7.79 -12.95
N THR A 642 14.44 7.31 -13.74
CA THR A 642 14.64 6.22 -14.70
C THR A 642 15.06 6.71 -16.07
N THR A 643 14.80 7.96 -16.40
CA THR A 643 15.03 8.57 -17.71
C THR A 643 15.93 9.80 -17.66
N GLU A 644 16.08 10.39 -16.48
CA GLU A 644 16.86 11.62 -16.28
C GLU A 644 18.14 11.37 -15.47
N GLU A 645 19.16 12.18 -15.70
CA GLU A 645 20.45 12.12 -15.00
C GLU A 645 20.38 12.69 -13.58
N ILE A 646 19.31 13.42 -13.29
CA ILE A 646 19.02 14.05 -12.02
C ILE A 646 17.75 13.45 -11.44
N CYS A 647 17.77 13.10 -10.17
CA CYS A 647 16.57 12.81 -9.41
C CYS A 647 16.26 14.00 -8.50
N ALA A 648 15.10 14.63 -8.70
CA ALA A 648 14.65 15.78 -7.91
C ALA A 648 13.23 15.59 -7.42
N TRP A 649 13.00 15.94 -6.15
CA TRP A 649 11.68 15.94 -5.52
C TRP A 649 11.62 17.00 -4.43
N GLU A 650 10.41 17.40 -4.08
CA GLU A 650 10.23 18.40 -3.02
C GLU A 650 9.01 18.13 -2.15
N PHE A 651 9.01 18.76 -0.99
CA PHE A 651 7.92 18.82 -0.05
C PHE A 651 7.50 20.27 0.16
N VAL A 652 6.23 20.58 0.03
CA VAL A 652 5.65 21.88 0.33
C VAL A 652 4.70 21.76 1.51
N HIS A 653 5.00 22.42 2.61
CA HIS A 653 4.23 22.36 3.84
C HIS A 653 3.88 23.76 4.33
N THR A 654 2.60 23.95 4.67
CA THR A 654 2.13 25.15 5.35
C THR A 654 1.65 24.74 6.74
N ASP A 655 2.25 25.29 7.77
CA ASP A 655 1.91 24.98 9.16
C ASP A 655 0.62 25.74 9.63
N GLU A 656 0.18 25.46 10.85
CA GLU A 656 -1.01 26.07 11.46
C GLU A 656 -0.89 27.62 11.62
N LYS A 657 0.33 28.16 11.51
CA LYS A 657 0.60 29.61 11.59
C LYS A 657 0.70 30.24 10.22
N GLU A 658 0.27 29.55 9.18
CA GLU A 658 0.36 29.96 7.76
C GLU A 658 1.79 30.17 7.25
N GLN A 659 2.82 29.66 7.97
CA GLN A 659 4.19 29.69 7.49
C GLN A 659 4.41 28.55 6.52
N SER A 660 4.64 28.89 5.26
CA SER A 660 4.96 27.89 4.23
C SER A 660 6.48 27.67 4.13
N LYS A 661 6.86 26.40 4.11
CA LYS A 661 8.23 25.92 3.90
C LYS A 661 8.29 24.93 2.75
N VAL A 662 9.40 24.96 2.02
CA VAL A 662 9.67 24.06 0.90
C VAL A 662 11.02 23.38 1.13
N LEU A 663 11.06 22.08 1.03
CA LEU A 663 12.30 21.30 1.10
C LEU A 663 12.54 20.63 -0.26
N LEU A 664 13.46 21.19 -1.05
CA LEU A 664 13.89 20.66 -2.33
C LEU A 664 15.07 19.71 -2.13
N ASN A 665 14.97 18.51 -2.69
CA ASN A 665 16.02 17.49 -2.64
C ASN A 665 16.42 17.10 -4.06
N ILE A 666 17.73 16.92 -4.29
CA ILE A 666 18.29 16.64 -5.60
C ILE A 666 19.44 15.66 -5.46
N VAL A 667 19.52 14.66 -6.34
CA VAL A 667 20.65 13.74 -6.45
C VAL A 667 21.11 13.70 -7.91
N MET A 668 22.38 14.00 -8.14
CA MET A 668 23.03 13.85 -9.45
C MET A 668 23.41 12.38 -9.64
N GLN A 669 22.69 11.65 -10.49
CA GLN A 669 22.93 10.22 -10.73
C GLN A 669 24.12 9.96 -11.66
N VAL A 670 24.34 10.88 -12.61
CA VAL A 670 25.37 10.76 -13.65
C VAL A 670 26.11 12.08 -13.79
N ILE A 671 27.42 12.00 -13.98
CA ILE A 671 28.27 13.18 -14.24
C ILE A 671 29.03 12.97 -15.54
N HIS A 672 29.05 14.00 -16.37
CA HIS A 672 29.79 14.04 -17.64
C HIS A 672 30.91 15.08 -17.62
N GLY A 673 31.91 14.90 -18.46
CA GLY A 673 32.92 15.95 -18.69
C GLY A 673 32.31 17.19 -19.34
N ASN A 674 32.71 18.36 -18.85
CA ASN A 674 32.22 19.67 -19.36
C ASN A 674 30.68 19.81 -19.33
N MET A 675 30.10 19.50 -18.18
CA MET A 675 28.65 19.58 -17.96
C MET A 675 28.11 20.98 -18.15
N THR A 676 26.89 21.10 -18.66
CA THR A 676 26.08 22.32 -18.62
C THR A 676 25.43 22.48 -17.25
N VAL A 677 25.03 23.69 -16.90
CA VAL A 677 24.24 23.93 -15.67
C VAL A 677 22.87 23.32 -15.84
N ASN A 678 22.46 22.49 -14.88
CA ASN A 678 21.11 21.95 -14.77
C ASN A 678 20.24 22.87 -13.92
N TYR A 679 18.96 22.97 -14.27
CA TYR A 679 17.97 23.78 -13.57
C TYR A 679 16.81 22.91 -13.13
N VAL A 680 16.45 22.96 -11.84
CA VAL A 680 15.31 22.26 -11.28
C VAL A 680 14.19 23.27 -11.01
N LYS A 681 13.04 23.10 -11.66
CA LYS A 681 11.84 23.92 -11.44
C LYS A 681 11.03 23.36 -10.28
N LEU A 682 10.71 24.22 -9.33
CA LEU A 682 9.86 23.87 -8.19
C LEU A 682 8.38 23.92 -8.60
N GLN A 683 7.52 23.36 -7.76
CA GLN A 683 6.05 23.32 -7.96
C GLN A 683 5.30 23.71 -6.67
N GLY A 684 4.02 23.99 -6.78
CA GLY A 684 3.14 24.22 -5.62
C GLY A 684 3.41 25.48 -4.80
N LEU A 685 4.21 26.42 -5.34
CA LEU A 685 4.52 27.69 -4.68
C LEU A 685 3.48 28.76 -5.03
N GLU A 686 3.32 29.75 -4.14
CA GLU A 686 2.57 30.96 -4.46
C GLU A 686 3.41 31.89 -5.31
N GLU A 687 2.98 32.19 -6.53
CA GLU A 687 3.76 32.94 -7.55
C GLU A 687 4.28 34.30 -7.06
N THR A 688 3.45 35.03 -6.32
CA THR A 688 3.74 36.39 -5.87
C THR A 688 4.48 36.48 -4.55
N ALA A 689 4.53 35.34 -3.79
CA ALA A 689 5.22 35.28 -2.51
C ALA A 689 6.75 35.28 -2.69
N VAL A 690 7.43 35.79 -1.67
CA VAL A 690 8.91 35.76 -1.60
C VAL A 690 9.31 34.58 -0.71
N TYR A 691 10.25 33.77 -1.18
CA TYR A 691 10.84 32.64 -0.49
C TYR A 691 12.32 32.90 -0.23
N ARG A 692 12.74 32.81 1.02
CA ARG A 692 14.15 32.93 1.43
C ARG A 692 14.75 31.56 1.63
N GLU A 693 15.84 31.26 0.93
CA GLU A 693 16.63 30.05 1.17
C GLU A 693 17.39 30.17 2.51
N GLU A 694 17.25 29.17 3.39
CA GLU A 694 17.69 29.27 4.79
C GLU A 694 19.22 29.39 4.94
N LYS A 695 20.02 28.61 4.17
CA LYS A 695 21.46 28.56 4.31
C LYS A 695 22.16 29.79 3.69
N SER A 696 21.75 30.20 2.48
CA SER A 696 22.37 31.33 1.77
C SER A 696 21.75 32.68 2.09
N GLY A 697 20.52 32.71 2.62
CA GLY A 697 19.75 33.94 2.82
C GLY A 697 19.24 34.59 1.54
N LYS A 698 19.45 33.98 0.37
CA LYS A 698 18.98 34.54 -0.92
C LYS A 698 17.45 34.46 -1.00
N ARG A 699 16.88 35.45 -1.70
CA ARG A 699 15.42 35.61 -1.86
C ARG A 699 15.01 35.42 -3.31
N TYR A 700 13.90 34.73 -3.50
CA TYR A 700 13.32 34.43 -4.80
C TYR A 700 11.81 34.62 -4.74
N THR A 701 11.18 35.05 -5.84
CA THR A 701 9.70 34.91 -5.92
C THR A 701 9.33 33.48 -6.24
N GLY A 702 8.13 33.04 -5.81
CA GLY A 702 7.61 31.72 -6.17
C GLY A 702 7.59 31.50 -7.68
N ALA A 703 7.17 32.53 -8.47
CA ALA A 703 7.20 32.48 -9.91
C ALA A 703 8.63 32.29 -10.48
N ALA A 704 9.67 32.91 -9.88
CA ALA A 704 11.04 32.72 -10.33
C ALA A 704 11.52 31.27 -10.12
N LEU A 705 11.21 30.67 -8.98
CA LEU A 705 11.55 29.27 -8.71
C LEU A 705 10.77 28.28 -9.57
N MET A 706 9.48 28.54 -9.83
CA MET A 706 8.63 27.64 -10.64
C MET A 706 8.91 27.73 -12.15
N TYR A 707 9.19 28.93 -12.66
CA TYR A 707 9.37 29.14 -14.12
C TYR A 707 10.83 29.21 -14.53
N GLY A 708 11.70 29.83 -13.72
CA GLY A 708 13.14 29.94 -13.95
C GLY A 708 13.92 28.73 -13.42
N GLY A 709 13.53 28.22 -12.29
CA GLY A 709 14.17 27.08 -11.61
C GLY A 709 15.41 27.45 -10.80
N MET A 710 15.89 26.46 -10.02
CA MET A 710 17.11 26.56 -9.21
C MET A 710 18.29 26.01 -10.00
N PRO A 711 19.35 26.83 -10.27
CA PRO A 711 20.56 26.35 -10.92
C PRO A 711 21.35 25.44 -9.95
N LEU A 712 21.85 24.33 -10.46
CA LEU A 712 22.66 23.41 -9.69
C LEU A 712 24.15 23.71 -9.84
N PRO A 713 24.94 23.55 -8.77
CA PRO A 713 26.39 23.60 -8.84
C PRO A 713 26.95 22.57 -9.82
N ILE A 714 28.05 22.92 -10.51
CA ILE A 714 28.84 21.93 -11.25
C ILE A 714 30.03 21.55 -10.36
N GLU A 715 29.94 20.39 -9.74
CA GLU A 715 30.95 19.86 -8.84
C GLU A 715 31.41 18.47 -9.31
N PRO A 716 32.73 18.17 -9.24
CA PRO A 716 33.23 16.85 -9.58
C PRO A 716 32.82 15.83 -8.54
N GLY A 717 32.59 14.59 -8.96
CA GLY A 717 32.26 13.45 -8.09
C GLY A 717 30.88 12.90 -8.39
N GLU A 718 30.78 11.57 -8.40
CA GLU A 718 29.51 10.86 -8.63
C GLU A 718 28.59 10.99 -7.43
N TYR A 719 27.29 10.95 -7.67
CA TYR A 719 26.23 10.87 -6.67
C TYR A 719 26.20 12.06 -5.70
N GLN A 720 26.47 13.27 -6.19
CA GLN A 720 26.33 14.47 -5.35
C GLN A 720 24.86 14.74 -5.06
N ALA A 721 24.57 15.10 -3.81
CA ALA A 721 23.22 15.47 -3.38
C ALA A 721 23.17 16.91 -2.91
N TYR A 722 22.06 17.59 -3.17
CA TYR A 722 21.78 18.95 -2.73
C TYR A 722 20.44 19.02 -2.05
N GLN A 723 20.36 19.78 -0.96
CA GLN A 723 19.14 20.01 -0.22
C GLN A 723 18.99 21.50 0.09
N TYR A 724 17.86 22.08 -0.33
CA TYR A 724 17.53 23.49 -0.13
C TYR A 724 16.22 23.63 0.64
N CYS A 725 16.24 24.42 1.72
CA CYS A 725 15.04 24.74 2.48
C CYS A 725 14.65 26.21 2.23
N PHE A 726 13.47 26.45 1.71
CA PHE A 726 12.93 27.78 1.48
C PHE A 726 11.80 28.07 2.46
N VAL A 727 11.80 29.29 3.01
CA VAL A 727 10.78 29.78 3.92
C VAL A 727 10.07 30.97 3.28
N LYS A 728 8.75 30.91 3.20
CA LYS A 728 7.91 32.02 2.74
C LYS A 728 7.99 33.18 3.74
N GLU A 729 8.26 34.39 3.25
CA GLU A 729 8.33 35.67 4.01
C GLU A 729 7.06 36.48 3.90
#